data_7550fb87aaa37c9e76b366b1cab4c3c2
#
_entry.id   7550fb87aaa37c9e76b366b1cab4c3c2
#
_cell.length_a   1.000
_cell.length_b   1.000
_cell.length_c   1.000
_cell.angle_alpha   90.00
_cell.angle_beta   90.00
_cell.angle_gamma   90.00
#
_symmetry.space_group_name_H-M   'P 1'
#
loop_
_entity.id
_entity.type
_entity.pdbx_description
1 polymer ?
#
loop_
_entity_poly.entity_id
_entity_poly.type
_entity_poly.pdbx_seq_one_letter_code
_entity_poly.pdbx_strand_id
1 'polypeptide(L)'
;MAFSDDPYLWLEDVTGDDALAWVREKNEVTIEALAGERFDANVAGVREILDTDARIPYARRRGQFLYNFWRDAEHIRGVWRRTTMDEYRTDEPAWDVLLDLDALAADEGENWVWGGAQVLRPDQLRALVTLSRGGADATVVREFDLDSRTFRAAEDGGFTLPEAKTDIGWIDVDTVFVGTDFGPGSLTESGYPRITKRWHRGTPLADAETVYEGESQDISISAWHDRTPGFERDFVQRSTDFYNSETYVLDGTAVTRIPTPTDASTSVHEHWLLVRTMTEWTYDDVTHPAGALLAADFDEFMSGTASLAVLFTPDEHTSLHQYAWTENHLLLVTLQDVRTRLHVLTPRARFAYLEGRKTRTTEWDTATVDGLSELASTEIIGTDAEENGDEFFLGSSGYLTPATLLVGTVGGALEVLKQAPAFFDADGMTVQQFFAESDDGTAIPYFVVRRGDAGPGPTLLYGYGGFEISMTPGYSGAMGRTWLERGGTYVVANIRGGGEYGPSWHTQVLRAGRHLVHEDFAAVARDLVARGITTADHLAAQGGSNGGLLMGIMETKYPELFGALVCQVPLLDMKRYHLLLAGASWVAEYGNPDDPAEWEFISQYSPYQNVVAASERKYPPILIATSTRDDRVHPGHARKMAARLAELGQDVSYYENIEGGHGGASDNAQLAFKTALTYEFLWRQLESR
;
A
#
# COMPACT_ATOMS: atom_id res chain seq x y z
N MET A 1 -28.02 -22.11 -4.99
CA MET A 1 -27.40 -22.97 -6.03
C MET A 1 -26.28 -23.74 -5.37
N ALA A 2 -26.14 -25.02 -5.62
CA ALA A 2 -24.92 -25.72 -5.21
C ALA A 2 -23.74 -25.18 -6.02
N PHE A 3 -22.64 -24.85 -5.36
CA PHE A 3 -21.48 -24.12 -5.96
C PHE A 3 -20.72 -24.91 -7.03
N SER A 4 -21.08 -26.16 -7.28
CA SER A 4 -20.58 -26.95 -8.42
C SER A 4 -21.16 -26.52 -9.79
N ASP A 5 -22.10 -25.57 -9.82
CA ASP A 5 -22.85 -25.18 -11.02
C ASP A 5 -22.60 -23.73 -11.46
N ASP A 6 -21.50 -23.09 -11.02
CA ASP A 6 -21.10 -21.76 -11.53
C ASP A 6 -20.65 -21.89 -12.99
N PRO A 7 -21.43 -21.35 -13.96
CA PRO A 7 -21.14 -21.51 -15.39
C PRO A 7 -19.87 -20.78 -15.84
N TYR A 8 -19.30 -19.90 -14.97
CA TYR A 8 -18.15 -19.07 -15.29
C TYR A 8 -16.85 -19.51 -14.61
N LEU A 9 -16.79 -20.70 -13.98
CA LEU A 9 -15.56 -21.22 -13.36
C LEU A 9 -14.38 -21.31 -14.32
N TRP A 10 -14.63 -21.53 -15.62
CA TRP A 10 -13.59 -21.55 -16.65
C TRP A 10 -12.86 -20.21 -16.83
N LEU A 11 -13.47 -19.08 -16.42
CA LEU A 11 -12.83 -17.76 -16.40
C LEU A 11 -11.83 -17.58 -15.26
N GLU A 12 -11.75 -18.52 -14.33
CA GLU A 12 -10.67 -18.58 -13.31
C GLU A 12 -9.38 -19.14 -13.90
N ASP A 13 -9.35 -19.72 -15.09
CA ASP A 13 -8.10 -20.05 -15.77
C ASP A 13 -7.42 -18.77 -16.24
N VAL A 14 -6.35 -18.38 -15.50
CA VAL A 14 -5.66 -17.09 -15.72
C VAL A 14 -5.12 -16.98 -17.14
N THR A 15 -4.53 -18.07 -17.67
CA THR A 15 -3.80 -18.10 -18.94
C THR A 15 -4.44 -18.99 -19.99
N GLY A 16 -5.61 -19.57 -19.70
CA GLY A 16 -6.33 -20.45 -20.63
C GLY A 16 -6.73 -19.73 -21.93
N ASP A 17 -6.55 -20.40 -23.04
CA ASP A 17 -6.81 -19.82 -24.37
C ASP A 17 -8.24 -19.28 -24.50
N ASP A 18 -9.24 -20.01 -24.00
CA ASP A 18 -10.64 -19.59 -24.07
C ASP A 18 -10.91 -18.36 -23.19
N ALA A 19 -10.34 -18.33 -21.98
CA ALA A 19 -10.48 -17.19 -21.07
C ALA A 19 -9.81 -15.93 -21.66
N LEU A 20 -8.61 -16.07 -22.20
CA LEU A 20 -7.91 -14.94 -22.83
C LEU A 20 -8.57 -14.52 -24.16
N ALA A 21 -9.22 -15.42 -24.90
CA ALA A 21 -10.00 -15.06 -26.08
C ALA A 21 -11.22 -14.20 -25.68
N TRP A 22 -11.93 -14.61 -24.62
CA TRP A 22 -13.04 -13.83 -24.06
C TRP A 22 -12.56 -12.43 -23.59
N VAL A 23 -11.41 -12.35 -22.90
CA VAL A 23 -10.82 -11.10 -22.45
C VAL A 23 -10.56 -10.16 -23.64
N ARG A 24 -9.92 -10.65 -24.71
CA ARG A 24 -9.63 -9.84 -25.91
C ARG A 24 -10.91 -9.32 -26.55
N GLU A 25 -11.94 -10.16 -26.70
CA GLU A 25 -13.24 -9.74 -27.23
C GLU A 25 -13.85 -8.61 -26.40
N LYS A 26 -13.84 -8.74 -25.05
CA LYS A 26 -14.42 -7.70 -24.18
C LYS A 26 -13.59 -6.41 -24.18
N ASN A 27 -12.27 -6.51 -24.25
CA ASN A 27 -11.39 -5.36 -24.40
C ASN A 27 -11.70 -4.58 -25.69
N GLU A 28 -11.82 -5.29 -26.83
CA GLU A 28 -12.13 -4.65 -28.13
C GLU A 28 -13.45 -3.87 -28.05
N VAL A 29 -14.51 -4.47 -27.51
CA VAL A 29 -15.81 -3.82 -27.34
C VAL A 29 -15.71 -2.56 -26.48
N THR A 30 -15.01 -2.63 -25.34
CA THR A 30 -14.89 -1.50 -24.42
C THR A 30 -14.03 -0.38 -25.02
N ILE A 31 -12.90 -0.74 -25.68
CA ILE A 31 -12.01 0.23 -26.31
C ILE A 31 -12.75 0.94 -27.46
N GLU A 32 -13.43 0.20 -28.32
CA GLU A 32 -14.20 0.78 -29.44
C GLU A 32 -15.30 1.72 -28.92
N ALA A 33 -16.00 1.32 -27.85
CA ALA A 33 -17.06 2.15 -27.24
C ALA A 33 -16.52 3.46 -26.65
N LEU A 34 -15.28 3.48 -26.11
CA LEU A 34 -14.68 4.63 -25.44
C LEU A 34 -13.68 5.40 -26.31
N ALA A 35 -13.28 4.89 -27.47
CA ALA A 35 -12.40 5.58 -28.42
C ALA A 35 -12.96 6.92 -28.87
N GLY A 36 -12.08 7.89 -29.13
CA GLY A 36 -12.41 9.20 -29.65
C GLY A 36 -11.40 10.28 -29.27
N GLU A 37 -11.56 11.47 -29.83
CA GLU A 37 -10.60 12.57 -29.66
C GLU A 37 -10.32 12.92 -28.18
N ARG A 38 -11.34 12.88 -27.30
CA ARG A 38 -11.18 13.16 -25.86
C ARG A 38 -10.39 12.07 -25.16
N PHE A 39 -10.64 10.80 -25.49
CA PHE A 39 -9.87 9.67 -24.98
C PHE A 39 -8.40 9.80 -25.37
N ASP A 40 -8.11 10.03 -26.65
CA ASP A 40 -6.75 10.17 -27.16
C ASP A 40 -6.00 11.36 -26.51
N ALA A 41 -6.71 12.49 -26.34
CA ALA A 41 -6.18 13.66 -25.64
C ALA A 41 -5.88 13.37 -24.17
N ASN A 42 -6.73 12.57 -23.49
CA ASN A 42 -6.48 12.14 -22.11
C ASN A 42 -5.26 11.22 -22.01
N VAL A 43 -5.14 10.24 -22.91
CA VAL A 43 -3.96 9.37 -22.96
C VAL A 43 -2.69 10.19 -23.13
N ALA A 44 -2.67 11.10 -24.12
CA ALA A 44 -1.50 11.96 -24.37
C ALA A 44 -1.19 12.87 -23.18
N GLY A 45 -2.20 13.51 -22.59
CA GLY A 45 -2.00 14.43 -21.46
C GLY A 45 -1.55 13.74 -20.19
N VAL A 46 -2.07 12.55 -19.88
CA VAL A 46 -1.63 11.77 -18.73
C VAL A 46 -0.21 11.23 -18.97
N ARG A 47 0.10 10.79 -20.19
CA ARG A 47 1.43 10.34 -20.53
C ARG A 47 2.47 11.45 -20.42
N GLU A 48 2.17 12.67 -20.85
CA GLU A 48 3.01 13.84 -20.65
C GLU A 48 3.38 14.06 -19.18
N ILE A 49 2.40 13.90 -18.26
CA ILE A 49 2.62 14.01 -16.82
C ILE A 49 3.50 12.87 -16.29
N LEU A 50 3.28 11.65 -16.77
CA LEU A 50 4.02 10.47 -16.31
C LEU A 50 5.45 10.40 -16.85
N ASP A 51 5.67 10.89 -18.07
CA ASP A 51 6.97 10.83 -18.76
C ASP A 51 7.84 12.08 -18.53
N THR A 52 7.31 13.14 -17.89
CA THR A 52 8.09 14.37 -17.64
C THR A 52 9.23 14.12 -16.64
N ASP A 53 10.36 14.76 -16.87
CA ASP A 53 11.53 14.82 -16.00
C ASP A 53 11.39 15.82 -14.85
N ALA A 54 10.37 16.69 -14.91
CA ALA A 54 10.09 17.69 -13.87
C ALA A 54 9.49 17.11 -12.57
N ARG A 55 9.19 15.82 -12.52
CA ARG A 55 8.73 15.14 -11.29
C ARG A 55 9.86 15.06 -10.27
N ILE A 56 9.49 14.92 -8.99
CA ILE A 56 10.47 14.70 -7.93
C ILE A 56 11.11 13.32 -8.08
N PRO A 57 12.44 13.22 -8.22
CA PRO A 57 13.15 11.94 -8.23
C PRO A 57 13.35 11.45 -6.80
N TYR A 58 12.29 10.97 -6.15
CA TYR A 58 12.39 10.44 -4.78
C TYR A 58 13.52 9.43 -4.67
N ALA A 59 14.36 9.61 -3.65
CA ALA A 59 15.55 8.81 -3.47
C ALA A 59 15.70 8.35 -2.01
N ARG A 60 16.32 7.19 -1.83
CA ARG A 60 16.66 6.67 -0.50
C ARG A 60 18.11 6.96 -0.17
N ARG A 61 18.32 7.61 0.96
CA ARG A 61 19.67 7.87 1.50
C ARG A 61 20.32 6.57 1.95
N ARG A 62 21.60 6.36 1.57
CA ARG A 62 22.47 5.29 2.04
C ARG A 62 23.88 5.85 2.09
N GLY A 63 24.36 6.17 3.29
CA GLY A 63 25.64 6.84 3.47
C GLY A 63 25.74 8.12 2.65
N GLN A 64 26.73 8.19 1.77
CA GLN A 64 26.95 9.37 0.93
C GLN A 64 26.03 9.47 -0.29
N PHE A 65 25.33 8.41 -0.66
CA PHE A 65 24.53 8.36 -1.88
C PHE A 65 23.03 8.41 -1.61
N LEU A 66 22.31 8.96 -2.60
CA LEU A 66 20.86 8.86 -2.76
C LEU A 66 20.57 7.96 -3.95
N TYR A 67 19.85 6.87 -3.73
CA TYR A 67 19.47 5.88 -4.74
C TYR A 67 18.05 6.12 -5.20
N ASN A 68 17.86 6.19 -6.52
CA ASN A 68 16.60 6.49 -7.17
C ASN A 68 16.32 5.47 -8.27
N PHE A 69 15.07 5.09 -8.44
CA PHE A 69 14.59 4.43 -9.64
C PHE A 69 13.75 5.42 -10.44
N TRP A 70 14.05 5.56 -11.73
CA TRP A 70 13.48 6.58 -12.58
C TRP A 70 12.93 6.02 -13.88
N ARG A 71 11.74 6.50 -14.28
CA ARG A 71 11.12 6.24 -15.58
C ARG A 71 10.79 7.57 -16.24
N ASP A 72 10.99 7.63 -17.55
CA ASP A 72 10.65 8.77 -18.40
C ASP A 72 10.36 8.30 -19.83
N ALA A 73 10.31 9.23 -20.81
CA ALA A 73 10.08 8.91 -22.21
C ALA A 73 11.21 8.11 -22.86
N GLU A 74 12.45 8.22 -22.37
CA GLU A 74 13.64 7.53 -22.88
C GLU A 74 13.84 6.17 -22.18
N HIS A 75 13.51 6.08 -20.90
CA HIS A 75 13.66 4.90 -20.05
C HIS A 75 12.29 4.36 -19.65
N ILE A 76 11.64 3.68 -20.60
CA ILE A 76 10.24 3.21 -20.45
C ILE A 76 10.11 2.22 -19.30
N ARG A 77 11.07 1.29 -19.16
CA ARG A 77 11.14 0.33 -18.05
C ARG A 77 11.86 0.90 -16.85
N GLY A 78 12.72 1.88 -17.08
CA GLY A 78 13.39 2.67 -16.06
C GLY A 78 14.85 2.33 -15.84
N VAL A 79 15.49 3.22 -15.10
CA VAL A 79 16.89 3.10 -14.68
C VAL A 79 17.02 3.18 -13.16
N TRP A 80 17.84 2.30 -12.59
CA TRP A 80 18.31 2.44 -11.22
C TRP A 80 19.59 3.25 -11.22
N ARG A 81 19.61 4.34 -10.46
CA ARG A 81 20.67 5.33 -10.47
C ARG A 81 20.94 5.88 -9.07
N ARG A 82 22.08 6.52 -8.89
CA ARG A 82 22.44 7.18 -7.62
C ARG A 82 23.08 8.53 -7.87
N THR A 83 23.08 9.38 -6.86
CA THR A 83 23.77 10.67 -6.84
C THR A 83 24.23 11.01 -5.42
N THR A 84 25.04 12.07 -5.26
CA THR A 84 25.40 12.59 -3.94
C THR A 84 24.38 13.61 -3.46
N MET A 85 24.38 13.94 -2.16
CA MET A 85 23.47 14.95 -1.60
C MET A 85 23.75 16.35 -2.18
N ASP A 86 24.99 16.70 -2.45
CA ASP A 86 25.36 17.99 -3.03
C ASP A 86 24.83 18.13 -4.47
N GLU A 87 24.99 17.10 -5.28
CA GLU A 87 24.41 17.04 -6.62
C GLU A 87 22.88 17.06 -6.57
N TYR A 88 22.28 16.30 -5.66
CA TYR A 88 20.83 16.24 -5.54
C TYR A 88 20.19 17.60 -5.21
N ARG A 89 20.90 18.49 -4.54
CA ARG A 89 20.46 19.87 -4.26
C ARG A 89 20.41 20.77 -5.50
N THR A 90 21.14 20.42 -6.56
CA THR A 90 21.12 21.20 -7.80
C THR A 90 19.82 20.99 -8.58
N ASP A 91 19.47 21.93 -9.47
CA ASP A 91 18.28 21.80 -10.32
C ASP A 91 18.40 20.60 -11.29
N GLU A 92 19.62 20.32 -11.78
CA GLU A 92 19.93 19.22 -12.70
C GLU A 92 21.00 18.30 -12.08
N PRO A 93 20.65 17.37 -11.19
CA PRO A 93 21.60 16.47 -10.54
C PRO A 93 22.30 15.56 -11.55
N ALA A 94 23.61 15.42 -11.44
CA ALA A 94 24.35 14.39 -12.15
C ALA A 94 24.05 13.01 -11.55
N TRP A 95 23.46 12.15 -12.36
CA TRP A 95 23.09 10.78 -11.97
C TRP A 95 24.09 9.76 -12.47
N ASP A 96 24.56 8.90 -11.58
CA ASP A 96 25.34 7.72 -11.88
C ASP A 96 24.39 6.52 -12.11
N VAL A 97 24.20 6.12 -13.39
CA VAL A 97 23.33 4.99 -13.75
C VAL A 97 24.01 3.68 -13.39
N LEU A 98 23.32 2.89 -12.56
CA LEU A 98 23.76 1.58 -12.09
C LEU A 98 23.22 0.45 -12.96
N LEU A 99 21.92 0.48 -13.24
CA LEU A 99 21.22 -0.55 -14.02
C LEU A 99 20.19 0.10 -14.94
N ASP A 100 20.27 -0.22 -16.24
CA ASP A 100 19.28 0.13 -17.24
C ASP A 100 18.37 -1.07 -17.48
N LEU A 101 17.08 -0.92 -17.10
CA LEU A 101 16.10 -1.99 -17.21
C LEU A 101 15.61 -2.20 -18.65
N ASP A 102 15.64 -1.16 -19.49
CA ASP A 102 15.27 -1.28 -20.91
C ASP A 102 16.32 -2.12 -21.64
N ALA A 103 17.61 -1.85 -21.40
CA ALA A 103 18.70 -2.64 -21.95
C ALA A 103 18.65 -4.11 -21.46
N LEU A 104 18.46 -4.33 -20.14
CA LEU A 104 18.36 -5.67 -19.57
C LEU A 104 17.19 -6.45 -20.16
N ALA A 105 16.03 -5.82 -20.29
CA ALA A 105 14.82 -6.44 -20.84
C ALA A 105 15.00 -6.82 -22.31
N ALA A 106 15.68 -5.98 -23.09
CA ALA A 106 15.98 -6.26 -24.49
C ALA A 106 16.97 -7.43 -24.65
N ASP A 107 18.03 -7.46 -23.83
CA ASP A 107 19.06 -8.51 -23.88
C ASP A 107 18.50 -9.89 -23.48
N GLU A 108 17.61 -9.94 -22.49
CA GLU A 108 17.06 -11.19 -21.98
C GLU A 108 15.71 -11.58 -22.63
N GLY A 109 15.07 -10.68 -23.37
CA GLY A 109 13.75 -10.90 -24.01
C GLY A 109 12.62 -11.02 -22.98
N GLU A 110 12.73 -10.33 -21.82
CA GLU A 110 11.85 -10.44 -20.67
C GLU A 110 11.12 -9.10 -20.39
N ASN A 111 9.89 -9.19 -19.88
CA ASN A 111 9.11 -8.03 -19.44
C ASN A 111 9.46 -7.61 -18.02
N TRP A 112 10.72 -7.20 -17.79
CA TRP A 112 11.18 -6.82 -16.46
C TRP A 112 10.51 -5.55 -15.93
N VAL A 113 10.08 -5.62 -14.69
CA VAL A 113 9.62 -4.49 -13.86
C VAL A 113 10.46 -4.46 -12.59
N TRP A 114 10.86 -3.27 -12.19
CA TRP A 114 11.67 -3.05 -11.00
C TRP A 114 10.92 -3.41 -9.72
N GLY A 115 11.46 -4.33 -8.92
CA GLY A 115 10.96 -4.71 -7.60
C GLY A 115 11.68 -4.02 -6.45
N GLY A 116 12.93 -3.60 -6.66
CA GLY A 116 13.74 -2.93 -5.64
C GLY A 116 15.18 -3.39 -5.59
N ALA A 117 15.96 -2.76 -4.69
CA ALA A 117 17.33 -3.16 -4.39
C ALA A 117 17.65 -2.97 -2.91
N GLN A 118 18.31 -3.97 -2.32
CA GLN A 118 18.85 -3.91 -0.97
C GLN A 118 20.38 -3.80 -1.03
N VAL A 119 20.88 -2.57 -0.87
CA VAL A 119 22.32 -2.30 -0.87
C VAL A 119 22.92 -2.78 0.44
N LEU A 120 23.98 -3.62 0.35
CA LEU A 120 24.73 -4.08 1.52
C LEU A 120 25.50 -2.93 2.16
N ARG A 121 25.41 -2.79 3.46
CA ARG A 121 26.18 -1.84 4.28
C ARG A 121 27.32 -2.55 5.01
N PRO A 122 28.37 -1.84 5.41
CA PRO A 122 28.62 -0.40 5.19
C PRO A 122 29.26 -0.08 3.83
N ASP A 123 29.84 -1.08 3.16
CA ASP A 123 30.70 -0.89 1.97
C ASP A 123 29.95 -0.38 0.74
N GLN A 124 28.63 -0.65 0.66
CA GLN A 124 27.75 -0.24 -0.46
C GLN A 124 28.28 -0.68 -1.84
N LEU A 125 28.91 -1.85 -1.90
CA LEU A 125 29.49 -2.42 -3.13
C LEU A 125 28.60 -3.50 -3.76
N ARG A 126 27.62 -3.99 -3.04
CA ARG A 126 26.70 -5.08 -3.43
C ARG A 126 25.26 -4.71 -3.20
N ALA A 127 24.38 -5.26 -4.03
CA ALA A 127 22.95 -5.17 -3.82
C ALA A 127 22.24 -6.47 -4.19
N LEU A 128 21.19 -6.82 -3.48
CA LEU A 128 20.20 -7.80 -3.92
C LEU A 128 19.15 -7.03 -4.71
N VAL A 129 19.07 -7.28 -6.01
CA VAL A 129 18.11 -6.65 -6.92
C VAL A 129 16.96 -7.61 -7.14
N THR A 130 15.74 -7.11 -6.96
CA THR A 130 14.50 -7.85 -7.22
C THR A 130 13.86 -7.35 -8.50
N LEU A 131 13.52 -8.27 -9.39
CA LEU A 131 12.91 -8.01 -10.69
C LEU A 131 11.64 -8.85 -10.83
N SER A 132 10.52 -8.24 -11.24
CA SER A 132 9.29 -8.98 -11.49
C SER A 132 8.94 -9.03 -12.97
N ARG A 133 8.23 -10.07 -13.41
CA ARG A 133 7.72 -10.17 -14.76
C ARG A 133 6.34 -9.50 -14.85
N GLY A 134 6.28 -8.38 -15.55
CA GLY A 134 5.02 -7.62 -15.73
C GLY A 134 4.46 -6.96 -14.50
N GLY A 135 5.20 -6.92 -13.35
CA GLY A 135 4.75 -6.27 -12.12
C GLY A 135 3.94 -7.19 -11.19
N ALA A 136 4.11 -8.52 -11.30
CA ALA A 136 3.64 -9.49 -10.33
C ALA A 136 4.32 -9.33 -8.96
N ASP A 137 3.72 -9.81 -7.88
CA ASP A 137 4.34 -9.85 -6.55
C ASP A 137 5.50 -10.87 -6.47
N ALA A 138 5.45 -11.92 -7.30
CA ALA A 138 6.55 -12.85 -7.45
C ALA A 138 7.74 -12.20 -8.15
N THR A 139 8.95 -12.41 -7.64
CA THR A 139 10.18 -11.78 -8.12
C THR A 139 11.31 -12.76 -8.33
N VAL A 140 12.18 -12.44 -9.28
CA VAL A 140 13.53 -13.01 -9.42
C VAL A 140 14.47 -12.15 -8.60
N VAL A 141 15.40 -12.77 -7.85
CA VAL A 141 16.44 -12.05 -7.10
C VAL A 141 17.80 -12.33 -7.72
N ARG A 142 18.60 -11.28 -7.88
CA ARG A 142 19.97 -11.37 -8.37
C ARG A 142 20.90 -10.45 -7.61
N GLU A 143 22.08 -10.95 -7.25
CA GLU A 143 23.15 -10.13 -6.69
C GLU A 143 23.77 -9.24 -7.77
N PHE A 144 23.90 -7.95 -7.47
CA PHE A 144 24.45 -6.93 -8.36
C PHE A 144 25.70 -6.30 -7.73
N ASP A 145 26.75 -6.18 -8.51
CA ASP A 145 27.99 -5.49 -8.13
C ASP A 145 27.91 -4.03 -8.59
N LEU A 146 27.99 -3.10 -7.64
CA LEU A 146 27.79 -1.67 -7.92
C LEU A 146 29.00 -1.01 -8.59
N ASP A 147 30.22 -1.59 -8.44
CA ASP A 147 31.43 -1.04 -9.08
C ASP A 147 31.50 -1.45 -10.55
N SER A 148 31.35 -2.75 -10.82
CA SER A 148 31.34 -3.26 -12.20
C SER A 148 30.03 -3.03 -12.93
N ARG A 149 28.93 -2.75 -12.21
CA ARG A 149 27.56 -2.57 -12.72
C ARG A 149 27.05 -3.78 -13.48
N THR A 150 27.32 -4.94 -12.92
CA THR A 150 26.93 -6.24 -13.51
C THR A 150 26.30 -7.15 -12.46
N PHE A 151 25.40 -8.03 -12.92
CA PHE A 151 24.95 -9.13 -12.07
C PHE A 151 26.08 -10.13 -11.88
N ARG A 152 26.22 -10.59 -10.64
CA ARG A 152 27.16 -11.66 -10.32
C ARG A 152 26.51 -12.99 -10.63
N ALA A 153 27.16 -13.80 -11.47
CA ALA A 153 26.65 -15.11 -11.84
C ALA A 153 26.63 -16.08 -10.65
N ALA A 154 25.69 -17.03 -10.65
CA ALA A 154 25.58 -18.03 -9.60
C ALA A 154 26.82 -18.93 -9.53
N GLU A 155 27.45 -19.26 -10.69
CA GLU A 155 28.71 -20.00 -10.79
C GLU A 155 29.91 -19.26 -10.18
N ASP A 156 29.82 -17.92 -10.09
CA ASP A 156 30.81 -17.08 -9.42
C ASP A 156 30.44 -16.81 -7.94
N GLY A 157 29.48 -17.55 -7.42
CA GLY A 157 28.96 -17.45 -6.06
C GLY A 157 28.01 -16.28 -5.82
N GLY A 158 27.38 -15.71 -6.86
CA GLY A 158 26.34 -14.69 -6.72
C GLY A 158 25.05 -15.29 -6.16
N PHE A 159 24.38 -14.56 -5.26
CA PHE A 159 23.06 -14.95 -4.78
C PHE A 159 22.03 -14.73 -5.89
N THR A 160 21.40 -15.81 -6.34
CA THR A 160 20.40 -15.80 -7.42
C THR A 160 19.25 -16.72 -7.06
N LEU A 161 18.01 -16.21 -7.13
CA LEU A 161 16.79 -16.98 -6.85
C LEU A 161 15.86 -16.93 -8.07
N PRO A 162 15.20 -18.04 -8.39
CA PRO A 162 14.15 -18.08 -9.41
C PRO A 162 12.91 -17.29 -8.96
N GLU A 163 11.98 -17.10 -9.89
CA GLU A 163 10.73 -16.39 -9.63
C GLU A 163 9.89 -17.08 -8.57
N ALA A 164 9.65 -16.39 -7.47
CA ALA A 164 8.78 -16.78 -6.37
C ALA A 164 8.38 -15.54 -5.55
N LYS A 165 7.39 -15.65 -4.69
CA LYS A 165 7.21 -14.69 -3.61
C LYS A 165 8.33 -14.94 -2.61
N THR A 166 9.30 -14.02 -2.57
CA THR A 166 10.58 -14.21 -1.88
C THR A 166 10.80 -13.13 -0.84
N ASP A 167 11.26 -13.53 0.34
CA ASP A 167 11.86 -12.67 1.35
C ASP A 167 13.37 -12.97 1.42
N ILE A 168 14.21 -11.95 1.27
CA ILE A 168 15.67 -12.11 1.32
C ILE A 168 16.31 -10.85 1.93
N GLY A 169 17.33 -11.05 2.77
CA GLY A 169 18.04 -9.95 3.41
C GLY A 169 19.48 -10.32 3.74
N TRP A 170 20.37 -9.30 3.67
CA TRP A 170 21.77 -9.46 4.03
C TRP A 170 21.96 -9.70 5.53
N ILE A 171 22.79 -10.68 5.90
CA ILE A 171 23.45 -10.77 7.21
C ILE A 171 24.84 -10.12 7.08
N ASP A 172 25.61 -10.57 6.12
CA ASP A 172 26.93 -10.05 5.75
C ASP A 172 27.20 -10.29 4.25
N VAL A 173 28.41 -9.99 3.76
CA VAL A 173 28.76 -10.14 2.34
C VAL A 173 28.67 -11.60 1.85
N ASP A 174 28.80 -12.59 2.74
CA ASP A 174 28.82 -14.02 2.41
C ASP A 174 27.59 -14.76 2.91
N THR A 175 26.62 -14.06 3.54
CA THR A 175 25.49 -14.73 4.19
C THR A 175 24.21 -13.90 4.03
N VAL A 176 23.10 -14.58 3.69
CA VAL A 176 21.77 -13.98 3.62
C VAL A 176 20.75 -14.81 4.40
N PHE A 177 19.72 -14.16 4.94
CA PHE A 177 18.46 -14.84 5.23
C PHE A 177 17.65 -14.96 3.93
N VAL A 178 16.98 -16.11 3.73
CA VAL A 178 16.17 -16.37 2.55
C VAL A 178 14.94 -17.20 2.89
N GLY A 179 13.78 -16.71 2.49
CA GLY A 179 12.52 -17.43 2.40
C GLY A 179 12.06 -17.40 0.94
N THR A 180 11.80 -18.55 0.34
CA THR A 180 11.38 -18.65 -1.07
C THR A 180 10.70 -20.00 -1.30
N ASP A 181 10.39 -20.34 -2.55
CA ASP A 181 9.95 -21.69 -2.91
C ASP A 181 11.14 -22.67 -2.94
N PHE A 182 11.23 -23.49 -1.91
CA PHE A 182 12.22 -24.58 -1.81
C PHE A 182 11.67 -25.93 -2.32
N GLY A 183 10.48 -25.94 -2.92
CA GLY A 183 9.79 -27.15 -3.37
C GLY A 183 8.54 -27.47 -2.52
N PRO A 184 7.94 -28.65 -2.74
CA PRO A 184 6.66 -29.00 -2.12
C PRO A 184 6.65 -28.82 -0.61
N GLY A 185 5.67 -28.07 -0.10
CA GLY A 185 5.45 -27.79 1.31
C GLY A 185 6.30 -26.65 1.88
N SER A 186 7.06 -25.90 1.07
CA SER A 186 7.88 -24.78 1.54
C SER A 186 7.15 -23.44 1.56
N LEU A 187 5.96 -23.38 0.96
CA LEU A 187 5.10 -22.20 0.94
C LEU A 187 3.86 -22.40 1.82
N THR A 188 3.27 -21.30 2.21
CA THR A 188 1.96 -21.23 2.88
C THR A 188 0.82 -21.39 1.89
N GLU A 189 -0.41 -21.53 2.36
CA GLU A 189 -1.62 -21.58 1.53
C GLU A 189 -1.82 -20.31 0.69
N SER A 190 -1.28 -19.19 1.13
CA SER A 190 -1.29 -17.90 0.41
C SER A 190 -0.13 -17.72 -0.57
N GLY A 191 0.77 -18.73 -0.68
CA GLY A 191 1.89 -18.74 -1.61
C GLY A 191 3.10 -17.92 -1.17
N TYR A 192 3.16 -17.50 0.10
CA TYR A 192 4.33 -16.83 0.70
C TYR A 192 5.29 -17.84 1.35
N PRO A 193 6.54 -17.46 1.66
CA PRO A 193 7.48 -18.35 2.33
C PRO A 193 6.98 -18.84 3.69
N ARG A 194 6.96 -20.16 3.88
CA ARG A 194 6.70 -20.83 5.17
C ARG A 194 7.97 -21.14 5.95
N ILE A 195 9.11 -21.16 5.26
CA ILE A 195 10.41 -21.53 5.80
C ILE A 195 11.39 -20.39 5.52
N THR A 196 12.13 -19.95 6.52
CA THR A 196 13.29 -19.07 6.36
C THR A 196 14.58 -19.80 6.68
N LYS A 197 15.61 -19.56 5.86
CA LYS A 197 16.91 -20.22 5.94
C LYS A 197 18.05 -19.21 5.99
N ARG A 198 19.20 -19.64 6.54
CA ARG A 198 20.49 -18.96 6.41
C ARG A 198 21.26 -19.60 5.27
N TRP A 199 21.57 -18.81 4.26
CA TRP A 199 22.24 -19.29 3.05
C TRP A 199 23.63 -18.67 2.90
N HIS A 200 24.66 -19.53 2.83
CA HIS A 200 26.04 -19.09 2.67
C HIS A 200 26.46 -19.07 1.21
N ARG A 201 27.23 -18.05 0.86
CA ARG A 201 27.81 -17.86 -0.46
C ARG A 201 28.56 -19.10 -0.95
N GLY A 202 28.38 -19.44 -2.22
CA GLY A 202 29.07 -20.58 -2.85
C GLY A 202 28.52 -21.94 -2.47
N THR A 203 27.48 -22.04 -1.65
CA THR A 203 26.77 -23.29 -1.37
C THR A 203 25.48 -23.38 -2.19
N PRO A 204 25.00 -24.57 -2.56
CA PRO A 204 23.68 -24.74 -3.14
C PRO A 204 22.59 -24.25 -2.20
N LEU A 205 21.52 -23.62 -2.75
CA LEU A 205 20.37 -23.19 -1.96
C LEU A 205 19.70 -24.34 -1.18
N ALA A 206 19.75 -25.56 -1.72
CA ALA A 206 19.23 -26.75 -1.06
C ALA A 206 19.94 -27.07 0.27
N ASP A 207 21.21 -26.68 0.39
CA ASP A 207 22.05 -26.92 1.57
C ASP A 207 21.93 -25.78 2.62
N ALA A 208 21.12 -24.74 2.35
CA ALA A 208 20.89 -23.64 3.28
C ALA A 208 20.25 -24.12 4.59
N GLU A 209 20.76 -23.62 5.71
CA GLU A 209 20.35 -24.01 7.06
C GLU A 209 18.96 -23.45 7.38
N THR A 210 18.01 -24.31 7.77
CA THR A 210 16.70 -23.87 8.23
C THR A 210 16.82 -23.15 9.57
N VAL A 211 16.35 -21.89 9.64
CA VAL A 211 16.33 -21.05 10.83
C VAL A 211 15.00 -21.16 11.54
N TYR A 212 13.90 -21.10 10.77
CA TYR A 212 12.56 -21.20 11.29
C TYR A 212 11.61 -21.80 10.26
N GLU A 213 10.61 -22.54 10.73
CA GLU A 213 9.56 -23.14 9.92
C GLU A 213 8.20 -22.88 10.58
N GLY A 214 7.27 -22.24 9.85
CA GLY A 214 5.90 -21.97 10.27
C GLY A 214 4.91 -23.04 9.82
N GLU A 215 3.64 -22.80 10.06
CA GLU A 215 2.54 -23.67 9.65
C GLU A 215 2.04 -23.31 8.24
N SER A 216 1.33 -24.23 7.57
CA SER A 216 0.80 -23.98 6.22
C SER A 216 -0.26 -22.88 6.18
N GLN A 217 -0.97 -22.68 7.27
CA GLN A 217 -2.01 -21.67 7.44
C GLN A 217 -1.47 -20.28 7.80
N ASP A 218 -0.19 -20.16 8.18
CA ASP A 218 0.44 -18.86 8.40
C ASP A 218 0.42 -18.03 7.10
N ILE A 219 0.53 -16.72 7.23
CA ILE A 219 0.69 -15.86 6.04
C ILE A 219 2.10 -16.00 5.49
N SER A 220 3.11 -15.76 6.34
CA SER A 220 4.52 -15.79 5.93
C SER A 220 5.46 -15.93 7.12
N ILE A 221 6.67 -16.40 6.82
CA ILE A 221 7.82 -16.32 7.72
C ILE A 221 8.89 -15.46 7.04
N SER A 222 9.41 -14.47 7.77
CA SER A 222 10.52 -13.61 7.34
C SER A 222 11.63 -13.58 8.38
N ALA A 223 12.85 -13.24 7.97
CA ALA A 223 13.96 -13.05 8.88
C ALA A 223 14.85 -11.89 8.43
N TRP A 224 15.40 -11.16 9.40
CA TRP A 224 16.32 -10.06 9.11
C TRP A 224 17.41 -9.96 10.15
N HIS A 225 18.50 -9.33 9.75
CA HIS A 225 19.64 -9.00 10.59
C HIS A 225 19.64 -7.50 10.90
N ASP A 226 19.59 -7.15 12.18
CA ASP A 226 19.89 -5.79 12.65
C ASP A 226 21.40 -5.69 12.82
N ARG A 227 22.02 -4.81 12.04
CA ARG A 227 23.47 -4.59 12.02
C ARG A 227 23.89 -3.36 12.79
N THR A 228 22.99 -2.73 13.55
CA THR A 228 23.30 -1.53 14.35
C THR A 228 24.47 -1.82 15.27
N PRO A 229 25.59 -1.07 15.17
CA PRO A 229 26.81 -1.37 15.92
C PRO A 229 26.59 -1.44 17.42
N GLY A 230 26.93 -2.58 18.02
CA GLY A 230 26.74 -2.86 19.45
C GLY A 230 25.35 -3.38 19.84
N PHE A 231 24.47 -3.52 18.84
CA PHE A 231 23.12 -4.06 19.00
C PHE A 231 22.76 -5.08 17.93
N GLU A 232 23.79 -5.70 17.33
CA GLU A 232 23.60 -6.70 16.28
C GLU A 232 22.73 -7.85 16.76
N ARG A 233 21.63 -8.12 16.05
CA ARG A 233 20.66 -9.15 16.39
C ARG A 233 20.04 -9.75 15.13
N ASP A 234 19.72 -11.02 15.20
CA ASP A 234 18.92 -11.71 14.20
C ASP A 234 17.48 -11.84 14.70
N PHE A 235 16.52 -11.57 13.83
CA PHE A 235 15.11 -11.69 14.13
C PHE A 235 14.39 -12.61 13.14
N VAL A 236 13.30 -13.21 13.63
CA VAL A 236 12.30 -13.89 12.79
C VAL A 236 10.94 -13.32 13.11
N GLN A 237 10.12 -13.09 12.09
CA GLN A 237 8.71 -12.79 12.23
C GLN A 237 7.88 -13.93 11.63
N ARG A 238 6.94 -14.44 12.40
CA ARG A 238 5.89 -15.36 12.00
C ARG A 238 4.57 -14.59 11.92
N SER A 239 4.05 -14.37 10.73
CA SER A 239 2.74 -13.77 10.52
C SER A 239 1.69 -14.88 10.48
N THR A 240 0.90 -15.01 11.54
CA THR A 240 -0.10 -16.09 11.68
C THR A 240 -1.38 -15.78 10.92
N ASP A 241 -1.73 -14.50 10.81
CA ASP A 241 -2.76 -13.96 9.93
C ASP A 241 -2.39 -12.53 9.54
N PHE A 242 -3.28 -11.80 8.86
CA PHE A 242 -2.98 -10.46 8.33
C PHE A 242 -2.70 -9.43 9.43
N TYR A 243 -3.21 -9.63 10.64
CA TYR A 243 -3.11 -8.69 11.77
C TYR A 243 -2.33 -9.23 12.96
N ASN A 244 -2.00 -10.52 12.95
CA ASN A 244 -1.31 -11.15 14.05
C ASN A 244 0.06 -11.67 13.62
N SER A 245 1.08 -11.31 14.39
CA SER A 245 2.45 -11.79 14.20
C SER A 245 3.16 -12.04 15.53
N GLU A 246 4.13 -12.91 15.48
CA GLU A 246 5.04 -13.19 16.58
C GLU A 246 6.47 -12.86 16.13
N THR A 247 7.15 -12.02 16.90
CA THR A 247 8.56 -11.68 16.63
C THR A 247 9.46 -12.45 17.60
N TYR A 248 10.53 -13.02 17.05
CA TYR A 248 11.50 -13.81 17.78
C TYR A 248 12.90 -13.24 17.59
N VAL A 249 13.71 -13.30 18.64
CA VAL A 249 15.16 -13.05 18.61
C VAL A 249 15.87 -14.37 18.50
N LEU A 250 16.90 -14.43 17.65
CA LEU A 250 17.77 -15.58 17.48
C LEU A 250 19.06 -15.36 18.27
N ASP A 251 19.48 -16.37 19.03
CA ASP A 251 20.81 -16.44 19.66
C ASP A 251 21.40 -17.82 19.36
N GLY A 252 22.26 -17.87 18.35
CA GLY A 252 22.75 -19.12 17.78
C GLY A 252 21.60 -19.98 17.25
N THR A 253 21.29 -21.10 17.91
CA THR A 253 20.15 -21.97 17.59
C THR A 253 18.93 -21.72 18.49
N ALA A 254 19.04 -20.85 19.49
CA ALA A 254 17.92 -20.51 20.35
C ALA A 254 17.01 -19.50 19.67
N VAL A 255 15.70 -19.75 19.75
CA VAL A 255 14.63 -18.88 19.20
C VAL A 255 13.78 -18.44 20.38
N THR A 256 13.83 -17.16 20.71
CA THR A 256 13.12 -16.59 21.88
C THR A 256 12.09 -15.58 21.43
N ARG A 257 10.79 -15.83 21.74
CA ARG A 257 9.72 -14.91 21.40
C ARG A 257 9.83 -13.62 22.22
N ILE A 258 9.64 -12.47 21.57
CA ILE A 258 9.40 -11.19 22.27
C ILE A 258 7.96 -11.24 22.78
N PRO A 259 7.71 -11.15 24.11
CA PRO A 259 6.40 -11.43 24.69
C PRO A 259 5.41 -10.26 24.57
N THR A 260 5.32 -9.64 23.38
CA THR A 260 4.30 -8.64 23.02
C THR A 260 2.99 -9.30 22.59
N PRO A 261 1.82 -8.60 22.61
CA PRO A 261 0.59 -9.09 22.00
C PRO A 261 0.81 -9.41 20.52
N THR A 262 0.14 -10.45 20.02
CA THR A 262 0.33 -10.88 18.62
C THR A 262 -0.22 -9.89 17.61
N ASP A 263 -1.23 -9.11 17.98
CA ASP A 263 -1.82 -8.03 17.20
C ASP A 263 -1.05 -6.71 17.27
N ALA A 264 -0.10 -6.57 18.21
CA ALA A 264 0.69 -5.35 18.34
C ALA A 264 1.81 -5.26 17.29
N SER A 265 2.06 -4.07 16.77
CA SER A 265 3.26 -3.80 15.97
C SER A 265 4.46 -3.64 16.91
N THR A 266 5.44 -4.51 16.73
CA THR A 266 6.67 -4.55 17.53
C THR A 266 7.87 -4.16 16.70
N SER A 267 8.69 -3.21 17.16
CA SER A 267 9.96 -2.83 16.53
C SER A 267 11.06 -2.64 17.55
N VAL A 268 12.30 -2.94 17.16
CA VAL A 268 13.49 -2.78 17.98
C VAL A 268 14.47 -1.84 17.27
N HIS A 269 15.01 -0.88 18.02
CA HIS A 269 16.05 0.02 17.56
C HIS A 269 17.06 0.23 18.69
N GLU A 270 18.30 -0.15 18.47
CA GLU A 270 19.33 -0.19 19.51
C GLU A 270 18.85 -0.94 20.77
N HIS A 271 18.77 -0.27 21.91
CA HIS A 271 18.23 -0.81 23.16
C HIS A 271 16.73 -0.55 23.35
N TRP A 272 16.06 0.11 22.39
CA TRP A 272 14.64 0.43 22.49
C TRP A 272 13.76 -0.66 21.87
N LEU A 273 12.77 -1.11 22.63
CA LEU A 273 11.60 -1.81 22.12
C LEU A 273 10.47 -0.80 22.00
N LEU A 274 9.86 -0.71 20.83
CA LEU A 274 8.60 0.01 20.61
C LEU A 274 7.46 -0.97 20.40
N VAL A 275 6.33 -0.71 21.03
CA VAL A 275 5.09 -1.49 20.88
C VAL A 275 3.95 -0.53 20.56
N ARG A 276 3.36 -0.65 19.36
CA ARG A 276 2.11 0.00 19.00
C ARG A 276 0.98 -0.99 19.24
N THR A 277 0.08 -0.67 20.14
CA THR A 277 -1.06 -1.53 20.48
C THR A 277 -2.15 -1.43 19.40
N MET A 278 -2.73 -2.56 19.01
CA MET A 278 -3.90 -2.61 18.12
C MET A 278 -5.20 -2.79 18.87
N THR A 279 -5.13 -3.49 20.00
CA THR A 279 -6.20 -3.62 21.00
C THR A 279 -5.71 -3.12 22.35
N GLU A 280 -6.61 -3.05 23.32
CA GLU A 280 -6.25 -2.71 24.71
C GLU A 280 -5.27 -3.75 25.27
N TRP A 281 -4.17 -3.29 25.84
CA TRP A 281 -3.13 -4.15 26.42
C TRP A 281 -2.81 -3.79 27.85
N THR A 282 -2.86 -4.78 28.75
CA THR A 282 -2.44 -4.63 30.15
C THR A 282 -1.05 -5.21 30.36
N TYR A 283 -0.13 -4.38 30.83
CA TYR A 283 1.23 -4.74 31.23
C TYR A 283 1.53 -4.20 32.62
N ASP A 284 2.02 -5.03 33.54
CA ASP A 284 2.35 -4.68 34.94
C ASP A 284 1.21 -3.87 35.64
N ASP A 285 -0.03 -4.40 35.56
CA ASP A 285 -1.26 -3.79 36.11
C ASP A 285 -1.65 -2.42 35.53
N VAL A 286 -0.99 -1.96 34.45
CA VAL A 286 -1.33 -0.74 33.72
C VAL A 286 -1.96 -1.12 32.37
N THR A 287 -3.17 -0.61 32.11
CA THR A 287 -3.88 -0.83 30.85
C THR A 287 -3.63 0.32 29.87
N HIS A 288 -3.15 -0.01 28.68
CA HIS A 288 -2.90 0.92 27.58
C HIS A 288 -3.99 0.78 26.51
N PRO A 289 -4.53 1.88 25.99
CA PRO A 289 -5.57 1.81 24.98
C PRO A 289 -5.06 1.31 23.62
N ALA A 290 -5.97 0.87 22.76
CA ALA A 290 -5.68 0.60 21.35
C ALA A 290 -5.10 1.85 20.67
N GLY A 291 -4.04 1.69 19.86
CA GLY A 291 -3.38 2.79 19.14
C GLY A 291 -2.31 3.55 19.95
N ALA A 292 -2.04 3.16 21.20
CA ALA A 292 -0.94 3.73 21.98
C ALA A 292 0.42 3.30 21.40
N LEU A 293 1.42 4.17 21.50
CA LEU A 293 2.83 3.84 21.26
C LEU A 293 3.57 3.82 22.58
N LEU A 294 4.19 2.70 22.88
CA LEU A 294 4.88 2.42 24.13
C LEU A 294 6.36 2.14 23.84
N ALA A 295 7.25 2.52 24.75
CA ALA A 295 8.66 2.22 24.69
C ALA A 295 9.17 1.55 25.96
N ALA A 296 10.10 0.62 25.79
CA ALA A 296 10.85 -0.02 26.90
C ALA A 296 12.31 -0.19 26.52
N ASP A 297 13.18 -0.42 27.52
CA ASP A 297 14.47 -1.03 27.26
C ASP A 297 14.25 -2.51 26.87
N PHE A 298 14.86 -2.93 25.76
CA PHE A 298 14.64 -4.24 25.17
C PHE A 298 15.08 -5.39 26.11
N ASP A 299 16.25 -5.27 26.72
CA ASP A 299 16.78 -6.34 27.58
C ASP A 299 16.01 -6.43 28.90
N GLU A 300 15.59 -5.28 29.46
CA GLU A 300 14.70 -5.27 30.64
C GLU A 300 13.33 -5.88 30.30
N PHE A 301 12.80 -5.61 29.10
CA PHE A 301 11.53 -6.20 28.66
C PHE A 301 11.63 -7.71 28.50
N MET A 302 12.69 -8.21 27.84
CA MET A 302 12.93 -9.63 27.66
C MET A 302 13.14 -10.36 29.01
N SER A 303 13.67 -9.68 30.02
CA SER A 303 13.83 -10.24 31.37
C SER A 303 12.58 -10.10 32.26
N GLY A 304 11.53 -9.42 31.78
CA GLY A 304 10.29 -9.17 32.55
C GLY A 304 10.45 -8.14 33.66
N THR A 305 11.41 -7.23 33.55
CA THR A 305 11.70 -6.19 34.58
C THR A 305 11.48 -4.76 34.05
N ALA A 306 11.07 -4.61 32.79
CA ALA A 306 10.86 -3.31 32.17
C ALA A 306 9.64 -2.57 32.73
N SER A 307 9.70 -1.25 32.71
CA SER A 307 8.55 -0.36 32.78
C SER A 307 8.30 0.27 31.40
N LEU A 308 7.03 0.37 30.99
CA LEU A 308 6.67 0.97 29.70
C LEU A 308 6.54 2.49 29.85
N ALA A 309 7.21 3.22 28.97
CA ALA A 309 6.99 4.66 28.77
C ALA A 309 5.91 4.86 27.69
N VAL A 310 4.90 5.69 27.97
CA VAL A 310 3.88 6.03 26.96
C VAL A 310 4.41 7.19 26.12
N LEU A 311 4.63 6.95 24.84
CA LEU A 311 5.11 7.93 23.85
C LEU A 311 3.96 8.65 23.15
N PHE A 312 2.85 7.95 22.93
CA PHE A 312 1.64 8.48 22.34
C PHE A 312 0.41 7.77 22.91
N THR A 313 -0.64 8.54 23.14
CA THR A 313 -1.98 8.04 23.50
C THR A 313 -2.98 8.64 22.51
N PRO A 314 -3.79 7.83 21.79
CA PRO A 314 -4.81 8.35 20.90
C PRO A 314 -5.97 8.99 21.68
N ASP A 315 -6.72 9.86 21.01
CA ASP A 315 -8.01 10.38 21.46
C ASP A 315 -9.07 10.22 20.33
N GLU A 316 -10.27 10.77 20.52
CA GLU A 316 -11.39 10.66 19.57
C GLU A 316 -11.08 11.27 18.19
N HIS A 317 -10.11 12.20 18.12
CA HIS A 317 -9.75 12.95 16.91
C HIS A 317 -8.32 12.73 16.44
N THR A 318 -7.49 12.07 17.26
CA THR A 318 -6.04 11.98 17.02
C THR A 318 -5.57 10.53 17.06
N SER A 319 -4.90 10.09 15.98
CA SER A 319 -4.30 8.77 15.86
C SER A 319 -2.82 8.85 15.46
N LEU A 320 -2.06 7.78 15.76
CA LEU A 320 -0.69 7.61 15.28
C LEU A 320 -0.72 7.07 13.85
N HIS A 321 -0.10 7.80 12.92
CA HIS A 321 -0.02 7.42 11.52
C HIS A 321 1.32 6.73 11.17
N GLN A 322 2.44 7.36 11.53
CA GLN A 322 3.78 6.88 11.18
C GLN A 322 4.78 7.25 12.28
N TYR A 323 5.82 6.44 12.43
CA TYR A 323 7.00 6.80 13.22
C TYR A 323 8.28 6.27 12.58
N ALA A 324 9.39 6.96 12.82
CA ALA A 324 10.72 6.55 12.36
C ALA A 324 11.81 7.08 13.29
N TRP A 325 12.87 6.29 13.46
CA TRP A 325 14.07 6.72 14.18
C TRP A 325 15.02 7.51 13.28
N THR A 326 15.57 8.58 13.81
CA THR A 326 16.89 9.12 13.45
C THR A 326 17.91 8.56 14.44
N GLU A 327 19.18 8.94 14.37
CA GLU A 327 20.20 8.43 15.32
C GLU A 327 19.80 8.63 16.79
N ASN A 328 19.28 9.81 17.16
CA ASN A 328 19.04 10.15 18.55
C ASN A 328 17.57 10.48 18.89
N HIS A 329 16.67 10.48 17.89
CA HIS A 329 15.31 10.94 18.06
C HIS A 329 14.29 10.03 17.38
N LEU A 330 13.10 9.98 17.94
CA LEU A 330 11.95 9.33 17.31
C LEU A 330 11.02 10.39 16.72
N LEU A 331 10.81 10.33 15.42
CA LEU A 331 9.83 11.15 14.70
C LEU A 331 8.48 10.47 14.75
N LEU A 332 7.41 11.22 15.05
CA LEU A 332 6.03 10.74 15.01
C LEU A 332 5.18 11.62 14.08
N VAL A 333 4.46 11.00 13.17
CA VAL A 333 3.39 11.64 12.41
C VAL A 333 2.05 11.19 12.99
N THR A 334 1.24 12.15 13.41
CA THR A 334 -0.13 11.90 13.89
C THR A 334 -1.15 12.46 12.90
N LEU A 335 -2.34 11.86 12.86
CA LEU A 335 -3.50 12.38 12.18
C LEU A 335 -4.44 13.02 13.21
N GLN A 336 -4.81 14.27 12.99
CA GLN A 336 -5.84 14.96 13.75
C GLN A 336 -6.97 15.33 12.77
N ASP A 337 -8.11 14.66 12.85
CA ASP A 337 -9.17 14.73 11.85
C ASP A 337 -8.61 14.60 10.41
N VAL A 338 -7.79 13.56 10.17
CA VAL A 338 -7.10 13.25 8.90
C VAL A 338 -6.00 14.25 8.49
N ARG A 339 -5.70 15.27 9.30
CA ARG A 339 -4.63 16.24 9.06
C ARG A 339 -3.36 15.81 9.79
N THR A 340 -2.23 15.84 9.10
CA THR A 340 -0.94 15.41 9.65
C THR A 340 -0.30 16.44 10.57
N ARG A 341 0.34 15.96 11.64
CA ARG A 341 1.23 16.71 12.54
C ARG A 341 2.51 15.92 12.75
N LEU A 342 3.65 16.59 12.71
CA LEU A 342 4.96 15.96 12.96
C LEU A 342 5.48 16.36 14.33
N HIS A 343 5.85 15.37 15.12
CA HIS A 343 6.45 15.51 16.43
C HIS A 343 7.85 14.87 16.46
N VAL A 344 8.72 15.40 17.29
CA VAL A 344 10.05 14.85 17.59
C VAL A 344 10.08 14.48 19.07
N LEU A 345 10.36 13.23 19.37
CA LEU A 345 10.53 12.71 20.72
C LEU A 345 12.01 12.46 20.97
N THR A 346 12.53 13.00 22.08
CA THR A 346 13.93 12.84 22.46
C THR A 346 14.04 12.11 23.78
N PRO A 347 14.63 10.89 23.83
CA PRO A 347 14.85 10.17 25.08
C PRO A 347 15.94 10.83 25.90
N ARG A 348 15.65 11.09 27.16
CA ARG A 348 16.62 11.65 28.12
C ARG A 348 16.80 10.75 29.33
N ALA A 349 18.00 10.26 29.53
CA ALA A 349 18.33 9.50 30.73
C ALA A 349 18.29 10.42 31.96
N ARG A 350 17.47 10.09 32.96
CA ARG A 350 17.50 10.69 34.26
C ARG A 350 17.99 9.68 35.30
N PHE A 351 18.74 10.17 36.28
CA PHE A 351 19.23 9.38 37.36
C PHE A 351 18.55 9.83 38.67
N ALA A 352 17.84 8.94 39.33
CA ALA A 352 17.27 9.15 40.64
C ALA A 352 17.94 8.23 41.66
N TYR A 353 17.96 8.64 42.90
CA TYR A 353 18.37 7.78 44.02
C TYR A 353 17.10 7.34 44.76
N LEU A 354 16.72 6.08 44.56
CA LEU A 354 15.62 5.44 45.28
C LEU A 354 16.22 4.44 46.25
N GLU A 355 15.89 4.58 47.55
CA GLU A 355 16.38 3.71 48.61
C GLU A 355 17.91 3.52 48.66
N GLY A 356 18.66 4.59 48.28
CA GLY A 356 20.12 4.58 48.23
C GLY A 356 20.74 3.90 47.02
N ARG A 357 19.94 3.44 46.05
CA ARG A 357 20.39 2.91 44.75
C ARG A 357 20.19 3.95 43.68
N LYS A 358 21.20 4.09 42.81
CA LYS A 358 21.09 4.92 41.60
C LYS A 358 20.25 4.15 40.60
N THR A 359 19.04 4.64 40.33
CA THR A 359 18.15 4.13 39.27
C THR A 359 18.22 5.04 38.05
N ARG A 360 18.29 4.47 36.87
CA ARG A 360 18.15 5.17 35.58
C ARG A 360 16.68 5.12 35.19
N THR A 361 16.08 6.26 34.94
CA THR A 361 14.76 6.39 34.29
C THR A 361 14.93 7.16 33.02
N THR A 362 14.10 6.91 32.03
CA THR A 362 14.06 7.67 30.79
C THR A 362 12.82 8.54 30.77
N GLU A 363 13.01 9.83 30.56
CA GLU A 363 11.94 10.77 30.20
C GLU A 363 12.04 11.11 28.74
N TRP A 364 10.90 11.41 28.12
CA TRP A 364 10.82 11.75 26.70
C TRP A 364 10.37 13.21 26.56
N ASP A 365 11.23 14.06 26.00
CA ASP A 365 10.84 15.41 25.62
C ASP A 365 10.16 15.37 24.26
N THR A 366 9.04 16.08 24.13
CA THR A 366 8.30 16.18 22.86
C THR A 366 8.34 17.61 22.33
N ALA A 367 8.68 17.75 21.05
CA ALA A 367 8.61 19.00 20.30
C ALA A 367 7.80 18.81 19.02
N THR A 368 7.11 19.85 18.58
CA THR A 368 6.40 19.87 17.28
C THR A 368 7.30 20.52 16.24
N VAL A 369 7.28 20.00 15.01
CA VAL A 369 7.98 20.61 13.88
C VAL A 369 7.06 21.62 13.21
N ASP A 370 7.48 22.89 13.22
CA ASP A 370 6.72 23.99 12.63
C ASP A 370 7.03 24.16 11.13
N GLY A 371 6.16 24.91 10.42
CA GLY A 371 6.38 25.29 9.02
C GLY A 371 5.79 24.32 7.99
N LEU A 372 5.07 23.30 8.45
CA LEU A 372 4.32 22.38 7.58
C LEU A 372 2.93 22.94 7.28
N SER A 373 2.41 22.66 6.07
CA SER A 373 1.07 23.13 5.65
C SER A 373 -0.03 22.32 6.33
N GLU A 374 -1.03 22.98 6.89
CA GLU A 374 -2.20 22.31 7.47
C GLU A 374 -3.15 21.67 6.45
N LEU A 375 -3.04 22.06 5.17
CA LEU A 375 -3.88 21.57 4.07
C LEU A 375 -3.18 20.48 3.23
N ALA A 376 -1.97 20.13 3.60
CA ALA A 376 -1.18 19.08 2.96
C ALA A 376 -0.91 17.95 3.97
N SER A 377 -0.91 16.72 3.49
CA SER A 377 -0.37 15.58 4.23
C SER A 377 1.14 15.66 4.26
N THR A 378 1.73 15.25 5.37
CA THR A 378 3.16 15.15 5.55
C THR A 378 3.50 13.72 5.96
N GLU A 379 4.49 13.13 5.30
CA GLU A 379 4.96 11.77 5.54
C GLU A 379 6.48 11.78 5.72
N ILE A 380 7.00 10.88 6.55
CA ILE A 380 8.42 10.62 6.65
C ILE A 380 8.81 9.72 5.46
N ILE A 381 9.53 10.29 4.49
CA ILE A 381 10.00 9.56 3.30
C ILE A 381 11.18 8.67 3.64
N GLY A 382 12.01 9.09 4.59
CA GLY A 382 13.12 8.29 5.05
C GLY A 382 14.02 8.96 6.06
N THR A 383 14.74 8.12 6.75
CA THR A 383 15.83 8.45 7.68
C THR A 383 16.99 7.51 7.37
N ASP A 384 18.16 7.83 7.87
CA ASP A 384 19.33 6.96 7.84
C ASP A 384 20.10 7.09 9.16
N ALA A 385 19.52 6.52 10.20
CA ALA A 385 20.01 6.60 11.58
C ALA A 385 21.44 6.05 11.74
N GLU A 386 21.85 5.08 10.90
CA GLU A 386 23.16 4.44 11.02
C GLU A 386 24.31 5.29 10.48
N GLU A 387 24.07 6.09 9.41
CA GLU A 387 25.17 6.76 8.68
C GLU A 387 24.97 8.27 8.51
N ASN A 388 23.74 8.80 8.74
CA ASN A 388 23.44 10.22 8.48
C ASN A 388 22.85 10.96 9.70
N GLY A 389 23.02 10.42 10.89
CA GLY A 389 22.69 11.10 12.15
C GLY A 389 21.19 11.40 12.27
N ASP A 390 20.86 12.63 12.64
CA ASP A 390 19.50 13.09 12.84
C ASP A 390 18.88 13.77 11.61
N GLU A 391 19.39 13.46 10.40
CA GLU A 391 18.81 13.89 9.13
C GLU A 391 17.51 13.09 8.83
N PHE A 392 16.50 13.76 8.29
CA PHE A 392 15.26 13.14 7.85
C PHE A 392 14.70 13.82 6.60
N PHE A 393 13.97 13.05 5.80
CA PHE A 393 13.28 13.51 4.60
C PHE A 393 11.78 13.44 4.78
N LEU A 394 11.09 14.51 4.37
CA LEU A 394 9.63 14.61 4.41
C LEU A 394 9.07 14.79 3.00
N GLY A 395 8.00 14.08 2.71
CA GLY A 395 7.11 14.35 1.59
C GLY A 395 5.93 15.18 2.08
N SER A 396 5.56 16.24 1.35
CA SER A 396 4.36 17.00 1.63
C SER A 396 3.57 17.22 0.35
N SER A 397 2.26 16.91 0.36
CA SER A 397 1.37 17.16 -0.78
C SER A 397 -0.08 17.26 -0.33
N GLY A 398 -0.91 17.98 -1.11
CA GLY A 398 -2.35 18.10 -0.87
C GLY A 398 -3.12 17.96 -2.18
N TYR A 399 -4.43 17.90 -2.13
CA TYR A 399 -5.25 17.72 -3.34
C TYR A 399 -4.98 18.76 -4.43
N LEU A 400 -4.66 20.01 -4.04
CA LEU A 400 -4.38 21.14 -4.93
C LEU A 400 -2.93 21.63 -4.83
N THR A 401 -2.14 21.06 -3.93
CA THR A 401 -0.75 21.46 -3.67
C THR A 401 0.18 20.38 -4.21
N PRO A 402 1.00 20.69 -5.25
CA PRO A 402 1.98 19.76 -5.78
C PRO A 402 2.93 19.23 -4.71
N ALA A 403 3.46 18.02 -4.94
CA ALA A 403 4.37 17.37 -4.03
C ALA A 403 5.63 18.20 -3.81
N THR A 404 6.09 18.27 -2.56
CA THR A 404 7.32 18.90 -2.12
C THR A 404 8.12 17.90 -1.31
N LEU A 405 9.40 17.74 -1.61
CA LEU A 405 10.37 16.99 -0.84
C LEU A 405 11.19 17.96 0.01
N LEU A 406 11.17 17.72 1.32
CA LEU A 406 11.92 18.51 2.28
C LEU A 406 12.99 17.63 2.95
N VAL A 407 14.07 18.27 3.37
CA VAL A 407 15.05 17.66 4.28
C VAL A 407 15.18 18.53 5.53
N GLY A 408 15.40 17.89 6.66
CA GLY A 408 15.69 18.54 7.92
C GLY A 408 16.69 17.75 8.74
N THR A 409 17.26 18.41 9.74
CA THR A 409 17.96 17.75 10.84
C THR A 409 17.23 18.15 12.12
N VAL A 410 17.07 17.24 13.06
CA VAL A 410 16.34 17.54 14.30
C VAL A 410 16.92 18.77 14.99
N GLY A 411 16.03 19.73 15.33
CA GLY A 411 16.40 21.02 15.90
C GLY A 411 16.88 22.09 14.88
N GLY A 412 16.99 21.75 13.60
CA GLY A 412 17.31 22.64 12.49
C GLY A 412 16.07 23.12 11.74
N ALA A 413 16.30 23.97 10.72
CA ALA A 413 15.25 24.40 9.80
C ALA A 413 15.00 23.34 8.72
N LEU A 414 13.76 23.28 8.20
CA LEU A 414 13.43 22.49 7.01
C LEU A 414 13.92 23.22 5.75
N GLU A 415 14.56 22.47 4.86
CA GLU A 415 14.99 22.89 3.53
C GLU A 415 14.09 22.23 2.49
N VAL A 416 13.59 23.01 1.52
CA VAL A 416 12.92 22.46 0.34
C VAL A 416 13.98 21.95 -0.63
N LEU A 417 14.07 20.64 -0.81
CA LEU A 417 15.00 20.01 -1.75
C LEU A 417 14.48 20.03 -3.17
N LYS A 418 13.22 19.63 -3.35
CA LYS A 418 12.56 19.51 -4.64
C LYS A 418 11.08 19.86 -4.50
N GLN A 419 10.53 20.44 -5.56
CA GLN A 419 9.11 20.69 -5.68
C GLN A 419 8.65 20.29 -7.09
N ALA A 420 7.58 19.49 -7.16
CA ALA A 420 6.96 19.15 -8.42
C ALA A 420 6.23 20.37 -8.99
N PRO A 421 6.16 20.55 -10.33
CA PRO A 421 5.33 21.58 -10.94
C PRO A 421 3.84 21.25 -10.74
N ALA A 422 3.00 22.28 -10.92
CA ALA A 422 1.56 22.07 -11.07
C ALA A 422 1.29 21.43 -12.43
N PHE A 423 0.59 20.30 -12.44
CA PHE A 423 0.21 19.58 -13.66
C PHE A 423 -1.20 19.91 -14.15
N PHE A 424 -1.93 20.73 -13.40
CA PHE A 424 -3.26 21.25 -13.76
C PHE A 424 -3.46 22.63 -13.12
N ASP A 425 -4.39 23.40 -13.70
CA ASP A 425 -4.79 24.72 -13.19
C ASP A 425 -5.76 24.57 -12.00
N ALA A 426 -5.28 24.87 -10.81
CA ALA A 426 -6.05 24.84 -9.56
C ALA A 426 -6.64 26.21 -9.17
N ASP A 427 -6.51 27.25 -10.00
CA ASP A 427 -7.01 28.59 -9.68
C ASP A 427 -8.53 28.59 -9.47
N GLY A 428 -8.96 29.16 -8.33
CA GLY A 428 -10.37 29.18 -7.92
C GLY A 428 -10.91 27.84 -7.39
N MET A 429 -10.08 26.80 -7.28
CA MET A 429 -10.46 25.55 -6.62
C MET A 429 -10.30 25.65 -5.10
N THR A 430 -11.09 24.87 -4.38
CA THR A 430 -11.08 24.81 -2.91
C THR A 430 -11.08 23.35 -2.45
N VAL A 431 -10.51 23.12 -1.28
CA VAL A 431 -10.61 21.88 -0.52
C VAL A 431 -11.42 22.15 0.74
N GLN A 432 -12.48 21.40 0.94
CA GLN A 432 -13.34 21.50 2.12
C GLN A 432 -13.49 20.13 2.76
N GLN A 433 -13.46 20.07 4.08
CA GLN A 433 -13.75 18.87 4.85
C GLN A 433 -15.15 18.95 5.41
N PHE A 434 -15.91 17.87 5.29
CA PHE A 434 -17.23 17.69 5.84
C PHE A 434 -17.33 16.39 6.62
N PHE A 435 -18.44 16.22 7.32
CA PHE A 435 -18.76 14.98 8.05
C PHE A 435 -20.18 14.56 7.66
N ALA A 436 -20.33 13.32 7.21
CA ALA A 436 -21.62 12.68 7.00
C ALA A 436 -21.99 11.87 8.25
N GLU A 437 -23.27 11.75 8.54
CA GLU A 437 -23.77 10.90 9.61
C GLU A 437 -24.12 9.53 9.04
N SER A 438 -23.41 8.48 9.50
CA SER A 438 -23.69 7.08 9.14
C SER A 438 -24.99 6.59 9.80
N ASP A 439 -25.49 5.44 9.35
CA ASP A 439 -26.77 4.90 9.83
C ASP A 439 -26.77 4.60 11.35
N ASP A 440 -25.61 4.42 11.98
CA ASP A 440 -25.41 4.26 13.42
C ASP A 440 -25.10 5.58 14.18
N GLY A 441 -25.10 6.71 13.49
CA GLY A 441 -24.82 8.04 14.05
C GLY A 441 -23.32 8.41 14.07
N THR A 442 -22.44 7.55 13.56
CA THR A 442 -20.99 7.84 13.47
C THR A 442 -20.73 8.95 12.46
N ALA A 443 -19.93 9.96 12.84
CA ALA A 443 -19.51 11.03 11.95
C ALA A 443 -18.38 10.54 11.02
N ILE A 444 -18.64 10.52 9.73
CA ILE A 444 -17.71 10.04 8.69
C ILE A 444 -17.10 11.23 7.99
N PRO A 445 -15.78 11.49 8.15
CA PRO A 445 -15.11 12.60 7.47
C PRO A 445 -14.95 12.32 5.98
N TYR A 446 -15.01 13.38 5.19
CA TYR A 446 -14.69 13.33 3.77
C TYR A 446 -14.23 14.69 3.26
N PHE A 447 -13.41 14.68 2.24
CA PHE A 447 -12.92 15.89 1.58
C PHE A 447 -13.60 16.10 0.25
N VAL A 448 -13.92 17.35 -0.06
CA VAL A 448 -14.49 17.80 -1.33
C VAL A 448 -13.52 18.77 -1.99
N VAL A 449 -13.12 18.45 -3.22
CA VAL A 449 -12.22 19.24 -4.06
C VAL A 449 -12.99 19.69 -5.29
N ARG A 450 -13.18 21.00 -5.47
CA ARG A 450 -13.93 21.55 -6.60
C ARG A 450 -13.66 23.05 -6.81
N ARG A 451 -14.13 23.61 -7.92
CA ARG A 451 -14.17 25.07 -8.07
C ARG A 451 -15.09 25.70 -7.04
N GLY A 452 -14.66 26.81 -6.44
CA GLY A 452 -15.39 27.45 -5.33
C GLY A 452 -16.79 27.99 -5.71
N ASP A 453 -17.00 28.29 -6.98
CA ASP A 453 -18.24 28.78 -7.58
C ASP A 453 -19.09 27.70 -8.28
N ALA A 454 -18.64 26.42 -8.22
CA ALA A 454 -19.33 25.33 -8.90
C ALA A 454 -20.71 25.04 -8.29
N GLY A 455 -21.73 24.95 -9.15
CA GLY A 455 -23.03 24.38 -8.81
C GLY A 455 -23.01 22.85 -8.68
N PRO A 456 -24.18 22.20 -8.52
CA PRO A 456 -24.29 20.75 -8.62
C PRO A 456 -23.80 20.26 -9.98
N GLY A 457 -22.99 19.19 -9.99
CA GLY A 457 -22.40 18.67 -11.24
C GLY A 457 -21.72 17.32 -11.08
N PRO A 458 -21.01 16.87 -12.14
CA PRO A 458 -20.31 15.59 -12.14
C PRO A 458 -19.36 15.49 -10.94
N THR A 459 -19.56 14.46 -10.14
CA THR A 459 -18.82 14.23 -8.91
C THR A 459 -18.30 12.79 -8.86
N LEU A 460 -17.03 12.64 -8.55
CA LEU A 460 -16.37 11.35 -8.36
C LEU A 460 -16.07 11.14 -6.88
N LEU A 461 -16.72 10.16 -6.27
CA LEU A 461 -16.51 9.73 -4.89
C LEU A 461 -15.53 8.55 -4.87
N TYR A 462 -14.42 8.70 -4.15
CA TYR A 462 -13.42 7.66 -3.95
C TYR A 462 -13.46 7.14 -2.52
N GLY A 463 -13.32 5.82 -2.34
CA GLY A 463 -13.20 5.18 -1.03
C GLY A 463 -12.49 3.84 -1.10
N TYR A 464 -11.96 3.42 0.07
CA TYR A 464 -11.27 2.15 0.22
C TYR A 464 -11.87 1.30 1.35
N GLY A 465 -11.77 1.73 2.60
CA GLY A 465 -12.47 1.17 3.76
C GLY A 465 -12.05 -0.25 4.13
N GLY A 466 -10.76 -0.47 4.39
CA GLY A 466 -10.23 -1.76 4.85
C GLY A 466 -8.75 -1.72 5.15
N PHE A 467 -8.24 -2.77 5.78
CA PHE A 467 -6.82 -3.01 6.02
C PHE A 467 -6.09 -1.90 6.80
N GLU A 468 -6.83 -1.09 7.57
CA GLU A 468 -6.30 0.06 8.31
C GLU A 468 -5.59 1.12 7.42
N ILE A 469 -5.91 1.15 6.11
CA ILE A 469 -5.30 2.10 5.18
C ILE A 469 -6.00 3.46 5.26
N SER A 470 -5.27 4.47 5.75
CA SER A 470 -5.75 5.85 5.82
C SER A 470 -5.71 6.55 4.46
N MET A 471 -6.80 7.17 4.06
CA MET A 471 -6.90 7.98 2.83
C MET A 471 -6.56 9.43 3.13
N THR A 472 -5.27 9.78 3.08
CA THR A 472 -4.79 11.14 3.34
C THR A 472 -4.79 12.02 2.07
N PRO A 473 -4.86 13.36 2.18
CA PRO A 473 -4.74 14.26 1.04
C PRO A 473 -3.47 14.03 0.23
N GLY A 474 -3.59 13.96 -1.10
CA GLY A 474 -2.47 13.76 -2.01
C GLY A 474 -2.73 14.41 -3.37
N TYR A 475 -1.65 14.84 -4.05
CA TYR A 475 -1.70 15.46 -5.37
C TYR A 475 -1.73 14.40 -6.47
N SER A 476 -2.70 14.53 -7.37
CA SER A 476 -2.76 13.72 -8.58
C SER A 476 -2.91 14.62 -9.82
N GLY A 477 -1.80 14.81 -10.54
CA GLY A 477 -1.81 15.59 -11.79
C GLY A 477 -2.74 15.00 -12.85
N ALA A 478 -2.79 13.68 -12.95
CA ALA A 478 -3.67 12.99 -13.90
C ALA A 478 -5.16 13.22 -13.59
N MET A 479 -5.58 13.08 -12.34
CA MET A 479 -6.96 13.36 -11.91
C MET A 479 -7.26 14.85 -12.04
N GLY A 480 -6.36 15.73 -11.66
CA GLY A 480 -6.50 17.16 -11.81
C GLY A 480 -6.78 17.56 -13.27
N ARG A 481 -5.96 17.10 -14.21
CA ARG A 481 -6.06 17.42 -15.64
C ARG A 481 -7.26 16.78 -16.33
N THR A 482 -7.59 15.54 -15.98
CA THR A 482 -8.68 14.80 -16.66
C THR A 482 -10.04 15.02 -16.04
N TRP A 483 -10.11 15.45 -14.79
CA TRP A 483 -11.35 15.57 -14.02
C TRP A 483 -11.60 16.99 -13.50
N LEU A 484 -10.73 17.53 -12.63
CA LEU A 484 -10.94 18.82 -11.97
C LEU A 484 -10.93 20.01 -12.93
N GLU A 485 -9.97 20.10 -13.85
CA GLU A 485 -9.91 21.19 -14.86
C GLU A 485 -11.14 21.25 -15.73
N ARG A 486 -11.81 20.12 -15.93
CA ARG A 486 -13.06 20.02 -16.71
C ARG A 486 -14.32 20.35 -15.90
N GLY A 487 -14.15 20.77 -14.65
CA GLY A 487 -15.24 21.16 -13.77
C GLY A 487 -15.83 20.02 -12.95
N GLY A 488 -15.22 18.83 -12.96
CA GLY A 488 -15.61 17.74 -12.07
C GLY A 488 -15.28 18.04 -10.61
N THR A 489 -16.10 17.54 -9.70
CA THR A 489 -15.84 17.52 -8.26
C THR A 489 -15.19 16.20 -7.88
N TYR A 490 -14.13 16.20 -7.06
CA TYR A 490 -13.50 15.00 -6.51
C TYR A 490 -13.74 14.92 -5.02
N VAL A 491 -14.13 13.75 -4.54
CA VAL A 491 -14.45 13.51 -3.13
C VAL A 491 -13.70 12.28 -2.65
N VAL A 492 -13.09 12.37 -1.47
CA VAL A 492 -12.45 11.24 -0.80
C VAL A 492 -13.14 10.99 0.53
N ALA A 493 -13.71 9.81 0.71
CA ALA A 493 -14.40 9.40 1.92
C ALA A 493 -13.44 8.64 2.84
N ASN A 494 -13.31 9.10 4.09
CA ASN A 494 -12.49 8.51 5.14
C ASN A 494 -13.36 7.56 6.00
N ILE A 495 -13.87 6.51 5.34
CA ILE A 495 -14.81 5.57 5.96
C ILE A 495 -14.13 4.61 6.91
N ARG A 496 -14.88 4.03 7.83
CA ARG A 496 -14.39 2.95 8.71
C ARG A 496 -13.78 1.82 7.90
N GLY A 497 -12.82 1.11 8.51
CA GLY A 497 -11.95 0.15 7.85
C GLY A 497 -10.59 0.73 7.46
N GLY A 498 -10.48 2.07 7.32
CA GLY A 498 -9.21 2.80 7.28
C GLY A 498 -8.58 2.97 8.65
N GLY A 499 -7.44 3.68 8.71
CA GLY A 499 -6.67 3.94 9.92
C GLY A 499 -6.77 5.39 10.43
N GLU A 500 -7.66 6.20 9.87
CA GLU A 500 -7.70 7.66 10.10
C GLU A 500 -7.89 8.03 11.56
N TYR A 501 -8.65 7.22 12.30
CA TYR A 501 -8.86 7.37 13.76
C TYR A 501 -8.21 6.22 14.56
N GLY A 502 -7.17 5.60 14.00
CA GLY A 502 -6.41 4.53 14.64
C GLY A 502 -7.07 3.16 14.52
N PRO A 503 -6.54 2.14 15.25
CA PRO A 503 -6.96 0.75 15.08
C PRO A 503 -8.45 0.49 15.30
N SER A 504 -9.11 1.22 16.20
CA SER A 504 -10.54 1.05 16.46
C SER A 504 -11.41 1.42 15.26
N TRP A 505 -10.96 2.34 14.40
CA TRP A 505 -11.65 2.70 13.15
C TRP A 505 -11.71 1.53 12.16
N HIS A 506 -10.73 0.65 12.23
CA HIS A 506 -10.63 -0.56 11.43
C HIS A 506 -11.25 -1.78 12.13
N THR A 507 -10.87 -2.08 13.38
CA THR A 507 -11.23 -3.36 14.02
C THR A 507 -12.73 -3.55 14.21
N GLN A 508 -13.50 -2.46 14.39
CA GLN A 508 -14.97 -2.52 14.52
C GLN A 508 -15.70 -3.00 13.25
N VAL A 509 -15.04 -2.96 12.10
CA VAL A 509 -15.63 -3.36 10.80
C VAL A 509 -15.10 -4.69 10.28
N LEU A 510 -14.30 -5.40 11.06
CA LEU A 510 -13.83 -6.73 10.70
C LEU A 510 -15.01 -7.72 10.64
N ARG A 511 -14.95 -8.64 9.67
CA ARG A 511 -15.88 -9.75 9.54
C ARG A 511 -17.35 -9.30 9.57
N ALA A 512 -18.12 -9.67 10.61
CA ALA A 512 -19.54 -9.35 10.75
C ALA A 512 -19.84 -7.83 10.80
N GLY A 513 -18.86 -7.01 11.22
CA GLY A 513 -18.96 -5.55 11.21
C GLY A 513 -18.84 -4.89 9.84
N ARG A 514 -18.54 -5.66 8.78
CA ARG A 514 -18.24 -5.13 7.44
C ARG A 514 -19.35 -4.28 6.84
N HIS A 515 -20.60 -4.48 7.22
CA HIS A 515 -21.72 -3.67 6.76
C HIS A 515 -21.56 -2.16 7.07
N LEU A 516 -20.87 -1.81 8.16
CA LEU A 516 -20.64 -0.41 8.54
C LEU A 516 -19.82 0.35 7.49
N VAL A 517 -18.88 -0.31 6.83
CA VAL A 517 -18.11 0.29 5.71
C VAL A 517 -19.01 0.73 4.56
N HIS A 518 -19.99 -0.11 4.25
CA HIS A 518 -20.92 0.14 3.14
C HIS A 518 -21.92 1.25 3.48
N GLU A 519 -22.40 1.28 4.72
CA GLU A 519 -23.30 2.28 5.26
C GLU A 519 -22.62 3.65 5.32
N ASP A 520 -21.35 3.72 5.75
CA ASP A 520 -20.54 4.94 5.77
C ASP A 520 -20.40 5.54 4.36
N PHE A 521 -20.02 4.70 3.38
CA PHE A 521 -19.85 5.19 2.01
C PHE A 521 -21.16 5.66 1.39
N ALA A 522 -22.25 4.95 1.64
CA ALA A 522 -23.60 5.33 1.23
C ALA A 522 -24.05 6.63 1.93
N ALA A 523 -23.70 6.82 3.20
CA ALA A 523 -24.01 8.04 3.95
C ALA A 523 -23.30 9.26 3.34
N VAL A 524 -22.01 9.13 2.98
CA VAL A 524 -21.30 10.22 2.26
C VAL A 524 -21.96 10.53 0.93
N ALA A 525 -22.36 9.51 0.15
CA ALA A 525 -23.07 9.72 -1.11
C ALA A 525 -24.40 10.48 -0.91
N ARG A 526 -25.19 10.13 0.11
CA ARG A 526 -26.45 10.83 0.47
C ARG A 526 -26.19 12.27 0.93
N ASP A 527 -25.14 12.49 1.74
CA ASP A 527 -24.81 13.83 2.26
C ASP A 527 -24.35 14.77 1.14
N LEU A 528 -23.60 14.28 0.13
CA LEU A 528 -23.22 15.05 -1.06
C LEU A 528 -24.46 15.55 -1.84
N VAL A 529 -25.47 14.70 -1.99
CA VAL A 529 -26.74 15.06 -2.65
C VAL A 529 -27.53 16.04 -1.77
N ALA A 530 -27.62 15.79 -0.46
CA ALA A 530 -28.34 16.65 0.48
C ALA A 530 -27.75 18.08 0.57
N ARG A 531 -26.41 18.20 0.46
CA ARG A 531 -25.72 19.50 0.39
C ARG A 531 -25.84 20.18 -0.97
N GLY A 532 -26.39 19.54 -1.97
CA GLY A 532 -26.50 20.11 -3.32
C GLY A 532 -25.15 20.20 -4.05
N ILE A 533 -24.17 19.35 -3.69
CA ILE A 533 -22.89 19.25 -4.38
C ILE A 533 -23.07 18.50 -5.71
N THR A 534 -23.95 17.50 -5.73
CA THR A 534 -24.27 16.67 -6.88
C THR A 534 -25.72 16.15 -6.82
N THR A 535 -26.08 15.32 -7.79
CA THR A 535 -27.30 14.48 -7.76
C THR A 535 -26.91 13.04 -7.96
N ALA A 536 -27.78 12.07 -7.65
CA ALA A 536 -27.48 10.64 -7.86
C ALA A 536 -27.07 10.33 -9.31
N ASP A 537 -27.73 10.95 -10.29
CA ASP A 537 -27.40 10.76 -11.71
C ASP A 537 -26.02 11.32 -12.10
N HIS A 538 -25.51 12.32 -11.38
CA HIS A 538 -24.20 12.94 -11.61
C HIS A 538 -23.13 12.49 -10.60
N LEU A 539 -23.45 11.57 -9.69
CA LEU A 539 -22.51 10.98 -8.74
C LEU A 539 -21.97 9.67 -9.27
N ALA A 540 -20.66 9.62 -9.52
CA ALA A 540 -19.95 8.37 -9.76
C ALA A 540 -19.12 7.97 -8.55
N ALA A 541 -18.79 6.68 -8.45
CA ALA A 541 -17.85 6.20 -7.45
C ALA A 541 -16.75 5.35 -8.09
N GLN A 542 -15.57 5.36 -7.44
CA GLN A 542 -14.39 4.59 -7.86
C GLN A 542 -13.72 3.96 -6.64
N GLY A 543 -13.23 2.73 -6.82
CA GLY A 543 -12.39 2.03 -5.85
C GLY A 543 -11.62 0.89 -6.47
N GLY A 544 -10.46 0.57 -5.88
CA GLY A 544 -9.60 -0.51 -6.34
C GLY A 544 -9.32 -1.53 -5.24
N SER A 545 -9.07 -2.80 -5.61
CA SER A 545 -8.78 -3.88 -4.67
C SER A 545 -9.94 -4.07 -3.66
N ASN A 546 -9.71 -3.88 -2.37
CA ASN A 546 -10.79 -3.81 -1.38
C ASN A 546 -11.82 -2.70 -1.70
N GLY A 547 -11.37 -1.54 -2.23
CA GLY A 547 -12.27 -0.52 -2.78
C GLY A 547 -13.05 -1.00 -4.00
N GLY A 548 -12.53 -1.95 -4.77
CA GLY A 548 -13.26 -2.62 -5.85
C GLY A 548 -14.39 -3.51 -5.33
N LEU A 549 -14.17 -4.22 -4.22
CA LEU A 549 -15.26 -4.91 -3.49
C LEU A 549 -16.34 -3.91 -3.07
N LEU A 550 -15.94 -2.77 -2.51
CA LEU A 550 -16.87 -1.70 -2.14
C LEU A 550 -17.71 -1.25 -3.35
N MET A 551 -17.10 -1.09 -4.54
CA MET A 551 -17.84 -0.71 -5.75
C MET A 551 -18.85 -1.77 -6.18
N GLY A 552 -18.49 -3.06 -6.14
CA GLY A 552 -19.44 -4.16 -6.40
C GLY A 552 -20.59 -4.22 -5.40
N ILE A 553 -20.34 -3.84 -4.15
CA ILE A 553 -21.38 -3.74 -3.13
C ILE A 553 -22.29 -2.54 -3.39
N MET A 554 -21.72 -1.38 -3.76
CA MET A 554 -22.52 -0.20 -4.13
C MET A 554 -23.41 -0.50 -5.33
N GLU A 555 -22.93 -1.25 -6.32
CA GLU A 555 -23.71 -1.67 -7.47
C GLU A 555 -24.89 -2.55 -7.09
N THR A 556 -24.67 -3.56 -6.25
CA THR A 556 -25.71 -4.56 -5.95
C THR A 556 -26.65 -4.13 -4.83
N LYS A 557 -26.16 -3.33 -3.85
CA LYS A 557 -26.92 -2.98 -2.65
C LYS A 557 -27.48 -1.55 -2.67
N TYR A 558 -26.77 -0.59 -3.27
CA TYR A 558 -27.11 0.86 -3.27
C TYR A 558 -27.11 1.49 -4.68
N PRO A 559 -27.61 0.80 -5.74
CA PRO A 559 -27.49 1.29 -7.13
C PRO A 559 -28.19 2.62 -7.38
N GLU A 560 -29.19 2.99 -6.57
CA GLU A 560 -29.94 4.23 -6.71
C GLU A 560 -29.13 5.48 -6.32
N LEU A 561 -27.99 5.32 -5.67
CA LEU A 561 -27.15 6.45 -5.24
C LEU A 561 -26.19 6.94 -6.33
N PHE A 562 -25.96 6.14 -7.39
CA PHE A 562 -24.88 6.41 -8.34
C PHE A 562 -25.36 6.43 -9.80
N GLY A 563 -24.76 7.32 -10.58
CA GLY A 563 -24.89 7.39 -12.02
C GLY A 563 -23.92 6.48 -12.77
N ALA A 564 -22.73 6.21 -12.20
CA ALA A 564 -21.73 5.32 -12.78
C ALA A 564 -20.78 4.76 -11.70
N LEU A 565 -20.17 3.61 -11.96
CA LEU A 565 -19.20 3.00 -11.06
C LEU A 565 -17.92 2.58 -11.81
N VAL A 566 -16.77 2.72 -11.16
CA VAL A 566 -15.47 2.22 -11.65
C VAL A 566 -14.87 1.27 -10.60
N CYS A 567 -14.74 0.00 -10.97
CA CYS A 567 -14.35 -1.11 -10.13
C CYS A 567 -13.02 -1.69 -10.62
N GLN A 568 -11.93 -1.49 -9.86
CA GLN A 568 -10.59 -1.82 -10.32
C GLN A 568 -9.97 -2.94 -9.49
N VAL A 569 -9.31 -3.90 -10.16
CA VAL A 569 -8.62 -5.07 -9.57
C VAL A 569 -9.38 -5.67 -8.37
N PRO A 570 -10.68 -6.00 -8.53
CA PRO A 570 -11.61 -6.18 -7.41
C PRO A 570 -11.70 -7.60 -6.89
N LEU A 571 -12.09 -7.74 -5.59
CA LEU A 571 -12.66 -8.97 -5.04
C LEU A 571 -14.18 -8.91 -5.21
N LEU A 572 -14.80 -9.82 -5.97
CA LEU A 572 -16.25 -9.77 -6.23
C LEU A 572 -16.98 -11.06 -5.92
N ASP A 573 -16.30 -12.22 -5.97
CA ASP A 573 -16.83 -13.53 -5.57
C ASP A 573 -16.30 -13.89 -4.18
N MET A 574 -17.01 -13.44 -3.14
CA MET A 574 -16.58 -13.64 -1.77
C MET A 574 -16.82 -15.10 -1.28
N LYS A 575 -17.55 -15.91 -2.04
CA LYS A 575 -17.67 -17.35 -1.71
C LYS A 575 -16.39 -18.12 -1.99
N ARG A 576 -15.58 -17.64 -2.97
CA ARG A 576 -14.40 -18.36 -3.43
C ARG A 576 -13.09 -17.61 -3.21
N TYR A 577 -13.14 -16.38 -2.68
CA TYR A 577 -11.97 -15.52 -2.63
C TYR A 577 -10.76 -16.16 -1.93
N HIS A 578 -11.00 -16.93 -0.85
CA HIS A 578 -9.96 -17.60 -0.06
C HIS A 578 -9.27 -18.76 -0.80
N LEU A 579 -9.86 -19.25 -1.91
CA LEU A 579 -9.30 -20.29 -2.76
C LEU A 579 -8.50 -19.75 -3.94
N LEU A 580 -8.46 -18.42 -4.11
CA LEU A 580 -7.93 -17.75 -5.29
C LEU A 580 -6.68 -16.93 -4.95
N LEU A 581 -5.50 -17.40 -5.38
CA LEU A 581 -4.20 -16.75 -5.18
C LEU A 581 -3.94 -16.39 -3.70
N ALA A 582 -3.65 -15.10 -3.42
CA ALA A 582 -3.37 -14.65 -2.05
C ALA A 582 -4.63 -14.54 -1.15
N GLY A 583 -5.81 -14.92 -1.64
CA GLY A 583 -7.09 -14.72 -0.96
C GLY A 583 -7.19 -15.33 0.44
N ALA A 584 -6.54 -16.47 0.70
CA ALA A 584 -6.51 -17.08 2.04
C ALA A 584 -5.93 -16.13 3.11
N SER A 585 -5.03 -15.20 2.73
CA SER A 585 -4.43 -14.23 3.63
C SER A 585 -5.42 -13.20 4.20
N TRP A 586 -6.61 -13.03 3.60
CA TRP A 586 -7.58 -11.99 3.99
C TRP A 586 -8.76 -12.51 4.83
N VAL A 587 -8.67 -13.75 5.31
CA VAL A 587 -9.72 -14.36 6.17
C VAL A 587 -9.88 -13.58 7.48
N ALA A 588 -8.81 -12.98 7.99
CA ALA A 588 -8.90 -12.11 9.18
C ALA A 588 -9.76 -10.86 8.93
N GLU A 589 -9.73 -10.29 7.72
CA GLU A 589 -10.53 -9.12 7.34
C GLU A 589 -11.99 -9.48 7.06
N TYR A 590 -12.25 -10.51 6.24
CA TYR A 590 -13.57 -10.78 5.69
C TYR A 590 -14.31 -11.96 6.35
N GLY A 591 -13.58 -12.88 6.97
CA GLY A 591 -14.11 -14.16 7.47
C GLY A 591 -13.95 -15.31 6.48
N ASN A 592 -14.11 -16.56 6.98
CA ASN A 592 -14.00 -17.77 6.18
C ASN A 592 -15.35 -18.15 5.56
N PRO A 593 -15.54 -18.09 4.22
CA PRO A 593 -16.82 -18.42 3.59
C PRO A 593 -17.16 -19.92 3.62
N ASP A 594 -16.26 -20.79 4.05
CA ASP A 594 -16.53 -22.22 4.26
C ASP A 594 -17.12 -22.50 5.64
N ASP A 595 -16.98 -21.57 6.59
CA ASP A 595 -17.74 -21.59 7.83
C ASP A 595 -19.19 -21.11 7.57
N PRO A 596 -20.21 -21.94 7.81
CA PRO A 596 -21.60 -21.55 7.59
C PRO A 596 -22.04 -20.31 8.36
N ALA A 597 -21.52 -20.09 9.58
CA ALA A 597 -21.86 -18.94 10.39
C ALA A 597 -21.21 -17.64 9.83
N GLU A 598 -20.00 -17.73 9.31
CA GLU A 598 -19.34 -16.59 8.68
C GLU A 598 -19.89 -16.33 7.27
N TRP A 599 -20.26 -17.37 6.53
CA TRP A 599 -20.94 -17.19 5.25
C TRP A 599 -22.29 -16.47 5.39
N GLU A 600 -22.98 -16.61 6.52
CA GLU A 600 -24.24 -15.91 6.76
C GLU A 600 -24.10 -14.38 6.60
N PHE A 601 -23.04 -13.78 7.15
CA PHE A 601 -22.81 -12.34 6.98
C PHE A 601 -22.09 -12.01 5.67
N ILE A 602 -21.14 -12.83 5.21
CA ILE A 602 -20.41 -12.59 3.95
C ILE A 602 -21.37 -12.59 2.75
N SER A 603 -22.31 -13.53 2.72
CA SER A 603 -23.28 -13.67 1.62
C SER A 603 -24.16 -12.44 1.43
N GLN A 604 -24.38 -11.64 2.48
CA GLN A 604 -25.22 -10.44 2.42
C GLN A 604 -24.60 -9.32 1.60
N TYR A 605 -23.28 -9.34 1.43
CA TYR A 605 -22.57 -8.31 0.69
C TYR A 605 -21.73 -8.85 -0.50
N SER A 606 -21.65 -10.15 -0.70
CA SER A 606 -20.88 -10.71 -1.81
C SER A 606 -21.45 -10.31 -3.17
N PRO A 607 -20.78 -9.44 -3.96
CA PRO A 607 -21.39 -8.86 -5.14
C PRO A 607 -21.81 -9.90 -6.17
N TYR A 608 -20.93 -10.85 -6.49
CA TYR A 608 -21.17 -11.88 -7.51
C TYR A 608 -22.41 -12.75 -7.21
N GLN A 609 -22.66 -13.08 -5.94
CA GLN A 609 -23.82 -13.85 -5.55
C GLN A 609 -25.12 -13.05 -5.51
N ASN A 610 -25.03 -11.71 -5.37
CA ASN A 610 -26.16 -10.82 -5.19
C ASN A 610 -26.61 -10.09 -6.47
N VAL A 611 -25.97 -10.36 -7.62
CA VAL A 611 -26.40 -9.79 -8.91
C VAL A 611 -27.78 -10.31 -9.28
N VAL A 612 -28.70 -9.41 -9.63
CA VAL A 612 -30.04 -9.72 -10.14
C VAL A 612 -30.21 -9.23 -11.58
N ALA A 613 -31.21 -9.73 -12.28
CA ALA A 613 -31.48 -9.35 -13.66
C ALA A 613 -31.87 -7.85 -13.76
N ALA A 614 -31.50 -7.19 -14.86
CA ALA A 614 -31.84 -5.80 -15.10
C ALA A 614 -33.37 -5.55 -15.16
N SER A 615 -34.15 -6.58 -15.48
CA SER A 615 -35.61 -6.54 -15.41
C SER A 615 -36.18 -6.52 -13.99
N GLU A 616 -35.41 -6.97 -13.01
CA GLU A 616 -35.77 -6.92 -11.59
C GLU A 616 -35.31 -5.63 -10.93
N ARG A 617 -33.99 -5.29 -11.09
CA ARG A 617 -33.39 -4.05 -10.60
C ARG A 617 -32.29 -3.60 -11.55
N LYS A 618 -32.45 -2.45 -12.17
CA LYS A 618 -31.43 -1.88 -13.03
C LYS A 618 -30.30 -1.25 -12.19
N TYR A 619 -29.04 -1.59 -12.53
CA TYR A 619 -27.87 -1.03 -11.92
C TYR A 619 -27.32 0.16 -12.73
N PRO A 620 -26.51 1.05 -12.10
CA PRO A 620 -25.76 2.05 -12.85
C PRO A 620 -24.74 1.36 -13.79
N PRO A 621 -24.36 1.99 -14.91
CA PRO A 621 -23.26 1.49 -15.72
C PRO A 621 -21.99 1.33 -14.90
N ILE A 622 -21.28 0.21 -15.08
CA ILE A 622 -20.04 -0.09 -14.38
C ILE A 622 -18.90 -0.40 -15.35
N LEU A 623 -17.72 0.18 -15.09
CA LEU A 623 -16.45 -0.23 -15.69
C LEU A 623 -15.70 -1.12 -14.71
N ILE A 624 -15.50 -2.39 -15.10
CA ILE A 624 -14.66 -3.33 -14.34
C ILE A 624 -13.32 -3.43 -15.05
N ALA A 625 -12.24 -3.08 -14.34
CA ALA A 625 -10.89 -3.11 -14.89
C ALA A 625 -9.95 -3.96 -14.02
N THR A 626 -9.16 -4.84 -14.66
CA THR A 626 -8.20 -5.72 -13.95
C THR A 626 -6.95 -5.98 -14.80
N SER A 627 -6.09 -6.90 -14.37
CA SER A 627 -4.87 -7.30 -15.04
C SER A 627 -4.69 -8.81 -15.00
N THR A 628 -4.24 -9.42 -16.11
CA THR A 628 -4.03 -10.87 -16.19
C THR A 628 -2.93 -11.38 -15.24
N ARG A 629 -1.87 -10.59 -15.04
CA ARG A 629 -0.75 -10.96 -14.17
C ARG A 629 -0.91 -10.49 -12.72
N ASP A 630 -2.13 -10.13 -12.33
CA ASP A 630 -2.44 -9.90 -10.92
C ASP A 630 -2.38 -11.22 -10.16
N ASP A 631 -1.27 -11.45 -9.45
CA ASP A 631 -1.02 -12.62 -8.63
C ASP A 631 -1.37 -12.40 -7.14
N ARG A 632 -1.98 -11.25 -6.85
CA ARG A 632 -2.55 -10.89 -5.54
C ARG A 632 -4.06 -11.13 -5.54
N VAL A 633 -4.80 -10.36 -6.34
CA VAL A 633 -6.25 -10.50 -6.51
C VAL A 633 -6.53 -11.17 -7.85
N HIS A 634 -7.06 -12.36 -7.79
CA HIS A 634 -7.27 -13.20 -8.97
C HIS A 634 -8.19 -12.52 -10.00
N PRO A 635 -7.79 -12.40 -11.31
CA PRO A 635 -8.59 -11.74 -12.34
C PRO A 635 -9.95 -12.42 -12.60
N GLY A 636 -10.11 -13.67 -12.20
CA GLY A 636 -11.37 -14.40 -12.24
C GLY A 636 -12.52 -13.71 -11.52
N HIS A 637 -12.26 -12.94 -10.46
CA HIS A 637 -13.29 -12.12 -9.80
C HIS A 637 -13.93 -11.12 -10.76
N ALA A 638 -13.11 -10.36 -11.47
CA ALA A 638 -13.54 -9.35 -12.44
C ALA A 638 -14.21 -9.99 -13.67
N ARG A 639 -13.57 -11.03 -14.22
CA ARG A 639 -14.05 -11.76 -15.40
C ARG A 639 -15.46 -12.37 -15.17
N LYS A 640 -15.62 -13.10 -14.06
CA LYS A 640 -16.88 -13.75 -13.70
C LYS A 640 -17.99 -12.73 -13.44
N MET A 641 -17.69 -11.66 -12.73
CA MET A 641 -18.68 -10.60 -12.46
C MET A 641 -19.15 -9.94 -13.75
N ALA A 642 -18.23 -9.57 -14.64
CA ALA A 642 -18.58 -8.96 -15.92
C ALA A 642 -19.42 -9.89 -16.79
N ALA A 643 -19.07 -11.19 -16.86
CA ALA A 643 -19.85 -12.17 -17.59
C ALA A 643 -21.27 -12.31 -17.04
N ARG A 644 -21.43 -12.38 -15.71
CA ARG A 644 -22.73 -12.52 -15.05
C ARG A 644 -23.60 -11.27 -15.19
N LEU A 645 -23.01 -10.06 -15.08
CA LEU A 645 -23.74 -8.81 -15.31
C LEU A 645 -24.28 -8.74 -16.73
N ALA A 646 -23.44 -9.04 -17.72
CA ALA A 646 -23.84 -9.05 -19.12
C ALA A 646 -24.96 -10.07 -19.42
N GLU A 647 -24.86 -11.30 -18.87
CA GLU A 647 -25.90 -12.33 -19.01
C GLU A 647 -27.26 -11.85 -18.45
N LEU A 648 -27.22 -11.14 -17.33
CA LEU A 648 -28.40 -10.62 -16.66
C LEU A 648 -28.90 -9.27 -17.21
N GLY A 649 -28.29 -8.80 -18.32
CA GLY A 649 -28.69 -7.61 -19.06
C GLY A 649 -28.32 -6.29 -18.38
N GLN A 650 -27.40 -6.29 -17.43
CA GLN A 650 -26.85 -5.09 -16.80
C GLN A 650 -25.83 -4.40 -17.73
N ASP A 651 -25.63 -3.10 -17.55
CA ASP A 651 -24.71 -2.29 -18.35
C ASP A 651 -23.28 -2.37 -17.78
N VAL A 652 -22.44 -3.21 -18.41
CA VAL A 652 -21.06 -3.44 -17.97
C VAL A 652 -20.07 -3.24 -19.11
N SER A 653 -19.03 -2.44 -18.84
CA SER A 653 -17.81 -2.33 -19.63
C SER A 653 -16.69 -3.10 -18.94
N TYR A 654 -15.87 -3.82 -19.69
CA TYR A 654 -14.79 -4.64 -19.14
C TYR A 654 -13.46 -4.35 -19.83
N TYR A 655 -12.40 -4.18 -19.04
CA TYR A 655 -11.05 -4.05 -19.55
C TYR A 655 -10.06 -4.83 -18.70
N GLU A 656 -9.18 -5.60 -19.33
CA GLU A 656 -8.10 -6.34 -18.68
C GLU A 656 -6.77 -6.07 -19.37
N ASN A 657 -5.79 -5.54 -18.62
CA ASN A 657 -4.43 -5.41 -19.12
C ASN A 657 -3.72 -6.77 -19.04
N ILE A 658 -3.35 -7.32 -20.19
CA ILE A 658 -2.75 -8.66 -20.29
C ILE A 658 -1.33 -8.71 -19.69
N GLU A 659 -0.63 -7.58 -19.63
CA GLU A 659 0.77 -7.50 -19.20
C GLU A 659 0.96 -6.95 -17.79
N GLY A 660 -0.06 -6.35 -17.19
CA GLY A 660 0.06 -5.68 -15.90
C GLY A 660 -0.20 -6.61 -14.70
N GLY A 661 0.47 -6.34 -13.56
CA GLY A 661 0.19 -6.94 -12.26
C GLY A 661 -0.90 -6.21 -11.47
N HIS A 662 -0.91 -6.32 -10.13
CA HIS A 662 -1.94 -5.69 -9.26
C HIS A 662 -2.02 -4.17 -9.40
N GLY A 663 -0.93 -3.48 -9.72
CA GLY A 663 -0.93 -2.05 -10.04
C GLY A 663 -1.66 -1.69 -11.35
N GLY A 664 -2.00 -2.69 -12.17
CA GLY A 664 -2.78 -2.55 -13.39
C GLY A 664 -1.99 -2.08 -14.62
N ALA A 665 -0.68 -1.80 -14.49
CA ALA A 665 0.18 -1.34 -15.58
C ALA A 665 1.64 -1.71 -15.32
N SER A 666 2.37 -2.09 -16.36
CA SER A 666 3.81 -2.37 -16.29
C SER A 666 4.67 -1.16 -16.68
N ASP A 667 4.09 -0.19 -17.42
CA ASP A 667 4.75 1.03 -17.87
C ASP A 667 3.81 2.26 -17.86
N ASN A 668 4.38 3.44 -18.16
CA ASN A 668 3.64 4.70 -18.18
C ASN A 668 2.58 4.77 -19.29
N ALA A 669 2.79 4.11 -20.44
CA ALA A 669 1.83 4.10 -21.53
C ALA A 669 0.56 3.33 -21.13
N GLN A 670 0.73 2.16 -20.52
CA GLN A 670 -0.37 1.35 -19.98
C GLN A 670 -1.12 2.08 -18.87
N LEU A 671 -0.38 2.77 -17.97
CA LEU A 671 -0.99 3.56 -16.90
C LEU A 671 -1.79 4.75 -17.45
N ALA A 672 -1.24 5.47 -18.44
CA ALA A 672 -1.94 6.57 -19.10
C ALA A 672 -3.21 6.09 -19.80
N PHE A 673 -3.15 4.97 -20.52
CA PHE A 673 -4.28 4.36 -21.20
C PHE A 673 -5.39 3.98 -20.22
N LYS A 674 -5.05 3.25 -19.14
CA LYS A 674 -6.01 2.83 -18.09
C LYS A 674 -6.65 4.05 -17.40
N THR A 675 -5.86 5.07 -17.10
CA THR A 675 -6.35 6.32 -16.50
C THR A 675 -7.32 7.04 -17.43
N ALA A 676 -6.96 7.19 -18.70
CA ALA A 676 -7.83 7.82 -19.70
C ALA A 676 -9.12 7.03 -19.90
N LEU A 677 -9.06 5.69 -19.91
CA LEU A 677 -10.24 4.82 -20.01
C LEU A 677 -11.22 5.07 -18.87
N THR A 678 -10.70 5.17 -17.63
CA THR A 678 -11.50 5.46 -16.44
C THR A 678 -12.23 6.79 -16.55
N TYR A 679 -11.52 7.88 -16.84
CA TYR A 679 -12.12 9.21 -16.89
C TYR A 679 -13.00 9.43 -18.11
N GLU A 680 -12.67 8.82 -19.26
CA GLU A 680 -13.55 8.86 -20.43
C GLU A 680 -14.88 8.15 -20.20
N PHE A 681 -14.84 6.97 -19.56
CA PHE A 681 -16.06 6.26 -19.15
C PHE A 681 -16.91 7.13 -18.23
N LEU A 682 -16.32 7.70 -17.18
CA LEU A 682 -17.03 8.54 -16.23
C LEU A 682 -17.69 9.75 -16.89
N TRP A 683 -16.96 10.49 -17.73
CA TRP A 683 -17.52 11.64 -18.43
C TRP A 683 -18.68 11.27 -19.35
N ARG A 684 -18.56 10.17 -20.13
CA ARG A 684 -19.66 9.75 -21.01
C ARG A 684 -20.91 9.38 -20.25
N GLN A 685 -20.77 8.74 -19.10
CA GLN A 685 -21.91 8.33 -18.31
C GLN A 685 -22.60 9.52 -17.61
N LEU A 686 -21.85 10.50 -17.14
CA LEU A 686 -22.38 11.60 -16.36
C LEU A 686 -22.81 12.81 -17.19
N GLU A 687 -22.18 13.07 -18.36
CA GLU A 687 -22.58 14.16 -19.27
C GLU A 687 -23.87 13.83 -20.04
N SER A 688 -24.21 12.58 -20.20
CA SER A 688 -25.39 12.13 -20.97
C SER A 688 -26.70 12.17 -20.18
N ARG A 689 -26.68 12.60 -18.91
CA ARG A 689 -27.81 12.53 -17.98
C ARG A 689 -28.38 13.89 -17.59
#